data_4c3634b3a6579a9a098baad627049d3a
#
_entry.id   4c3634b3a6579a9a098baad627049d3a
#
_cell.length_a   1.000
_cell.length_b   1.000
_cell.length_c   1.000
_cell.angle_alpha   90.00
_cell.angle_beta   90.00
_cell.angle_gamma   90.00
#
_symmetry.space_group_name_H-M   'P 1'
#
loop_
_entity.id
_entity.type
_entity.pdbx_description
1 polymer ?
#
loop_
_entity_poly.entity_id
_entity_poly.type
_entity_poly.pdbx_seq_one_letter_code
_entity_poly.pdbx_strand_id
1 'polypeptide(L)'
;MKKFLIIISIIICFLIGIGISGYIFIKRTTSDEAIKSRLLSALKDFGETKIERAHMDFLEGIIIDNLSFAGTSEDVLGKSLKIPRIVIKHSPQSLLKGQLNINNAVVIAPELTIEKPTDIWSLLDAFKANFDKIEMPAYMDILNQGVEIRDLKIHIKEDPQTNSPEIKLSGVDITFLPYAGSFKDIIIKGNIDDEFLGNYSFTMNLHPNVPSLEIEANAKNIMLNKEFLTRFPYVGKMLWDDYKPTGKINVSCRASFNNQNKQKKMDYVININLNGLEAMYENWPFLIYNLNGDAELNTEKLYLKGIVGYVKSGNCTSQAEFKGEFDLYGTKKTFVMTIPNLLVNQELLRNIPAFGEQIWAKIRPTGLVDLTYQYNEGEKQESSYFLAVNCKDLEINPMDFPLPISHVNGHVKLGNNIILFTDTGGFIQCGGQSIFTELNGVYDIKNDRKIFNLHIPNLSITESLLKDLPTKGIGEKLWTNLKPTGKVDIIANFQGFKEEKDNNYSIEINLKDCEMSDRKYNIFFTGIGGRLEINKSRFLSKHIDAKCCGGHVEGTLSVNIDTDPYQYEGELNFSRIILEELAQKVAKTEKQWSGLLYGRIKYRGIGTDPKNFSAEGQFNVNEGFLSDVPIIFTVFNFLNLSLPKKESFHSAQAKFIVKDGVVHIDEGKVYSDSIELNGRGDIDLSGNLHINIVAGFSRDFFSQIPIVGKLYDLVVGGVRKQLTMVEIGGTFLKPETHPVPFKPFTKSIKNMFDLLPKDEHETTTTNTLEKEEPGEK
;
A
#
# COMPACT_ATOMS: atom_id res chain seq x y z
N MET A 1 -18.26 26.68 -34.84
CA MET A 1 -19.39 26.05 -35.55
C MET A 1 -20.62 26.98 -35.62
N LYS A 2 -21.08 27.59 -34.52
CA LYS A 2 -22.27 28.47 -34.50
C LYS A 2 -22.23 29.61 -35.53
N LYS A 3 -21.07 30.27 -35.69
CA LYS A 3 -20.86 31.41 -36.59
C LYS A 3 -20.84 31.01 -38.06
N PHE A 4 -20.43 29.80 -38.33
CA PHE A 4 -20.31 29.25 -39.70
C PHE A 4 -21.67 29.06 -40.39
N LEU A 5 -22.68 28.62 -39.69
CA LEU A 5 -24.04 28.42 -40.18
C LEU A 5 -24.77 29.73 -40.56
N ILE A 6 -24.51 30.82 -39.83
CA ILE A 6 -25.07 32.14 -40.16
C ILE A 6 -24.53 32.64 -41.48
N ILE A 7 -23.23 32.48 -41.68
CA ILE A 7 -22.56 32.93 -42.91
C ILE A 7 -23.14 32.19 -44.10
N ILE A 8 -23.32 30.89 -43.94
CA ILE A 8 -23.90 30.01 -44.94
C ILE A 8 -25.30 30.46 -45.31
N SER A 9 -26.15 30.70 -44.29
CA SER A 9 -27.53 31.17 -44.52
C SER A 9 -27.59 32.48 -45.29
N ILE A 10 -26.67 33.41 -45.03
CA ILE A 10 -26.61 34.72 -45.67
C ILE A 10 -26.08 34.58 -47.09
N ILE A 11 -25.02 33.79 -47.31
CA ILE A 11 -24.54 33.55 -48.66
C ILE A 11 -25.61 32.87 -49.49
N ILE A 12 -26.39 31.92 -48.96
CA ILE A 12 -27.54 31.33 -49.63
C ILE A 12 -28.61 32.38 -49.93
N CYS A 13 -29.05 33.17 -48.97
CA CYS A 13 -30.05 34.24 -49.19
C CYS A 13 -29.55 35.27 -50.21
N PHE A 14 -28.26 35.58 -50.17
CA PHE A 14 -27.61 36.50 -51.09
C PHE A 14 -27.57 35.93 -52.53
N LEU A 15 -27.19 34.67 -52.68
CA LEU A 15 -27.15 34.00 -53.99
C LEU A 15 -28.56 33.78 -54.57
N ILE A 16 -29.55 33.54 -53.71
CA ILE A 16 -30.96 33.51 -54.09
C ILE A 16 -31.39 34.87 -54.65
N GLY A 17 -31.04 35.97 -53.98
CA GLY A 17 -31.31 37.33 -54.44
C GLY A 17 -30.68 37.66 -55.75
N ILE A 18 -29.44 37.22 -56.01
CA ILE A 18 -28.73 37.37 -57.28
C ILE A 18 -29.38 36.53 -58.35
N GLY A 19 -29.76 35.28 -58.08
CA GLY A 19 -30.45 34.40 -59.08
C GLY A 19 -31.77 35.02 -59.57
N ILE A 20 -32.57 35.56 -58.66
CA ILE A 20 -33.81 36.25 -58.98
C ILE A 20 -33.56 37.50 -59.86
N SER A 21 -32.55 38.29 -59.53
CA SER A 21 -32.19 39.49 -60.25
C SER A 21 -31.63 39.18 -61.62
N GLY A 22 -30.87 38.11 -61.76
CA GLY A 22 -30.32 37.62 -63.00
C GLY A 22 -31.39 37.19 -64.03
N TYR A 23 -32.46 36.51 -63.64
CA TYR A 23 -33.55 36.08 -64.46
C TYR A 23 -34.39 37.21 -65.07
N ILE A 24 -34.74 38.20 -64.27
CA ILE A 24 -35.50 39.39 -64.70
C ILE A 24 -34.65 40.25 -65.61
N PHE A 25 -33.34 40.13 -65.55
CA PHE A 25 -32.37 40.92 -66.25
C PHE A 25 -32.26 40.60 -67.76
N ILE A 26 -32.16 39.33 -68.12
CA ILE A 26 -31.91 38.92 -69.48
C ILE A 26 -33.04 39.32 -70.48
N LYS A 27 -34.20 39.57 -69.93
CA LYS A 27 -35.34 40.00 -70.73
C LYS A 27 -35.27 41.45 -71.24
N ARG A 28 -34.31 42.29 -70.70
CA ARG A 28 -34.36 43.74 -71.00
C ARG A 28 -33.06 44.55 -71.18
N THR A 29 -31.84 44.13 -70.84
CA THR A 29 -30.62 44.93 -71.02
C THR A 29 -29.32 44.14 -70.84
N THR A 30 -28.29 44.36 -71.68
CA THR A 30 -26.98 43.68 -71.70
C THR A 30 -25.78 44.56 -71.28
N SER A 31 -26.00 45.75 -70.69
CA SER A 31 -24.87 46.63 -70.27
C SER A 31 -24.42 46.30 -68.84
N ASP A 32 -23.11 46.37 -68.58
CA ASP A 32 -22.48 46.12 -67.27
C ASP A 32 -23.06 46.99 -66.14
N GLU A 33 -23.35 48.24 -66.43
CA GLU A 33 -23.96 49.17 -65.49
C GLU A 33 -25.38 48.84 -65.07
N ALA A 34 -26.16 48.34 -66.04
CA ALA A 34 -27.54 47.93 -65.77
C ALA A 34 -27.54 46.65 -64.88
N ILE A 35 -26.60 45.75 -65.06
CA ILE A 35 -26.38 44.56 -64.24
C ILE A 35 -26.05 45.00 -62.83
N LYS A 36 -25.05 45.85 -62.68
CA LYS A 36 -24.58 46.38 -61.38
C LYS A 36 -25.69 47.10 -60.63
N SER A 37 -26.41 48.02 -61.28
CA SER A 37 -27.50 48.81 -60.67
C SER A 37 -28.63 47.92 -60.14
N ARG A 38 -29.01 46.89 -60.83
CA ARG A 38 -30.05 45.96 -60.38
C ARG A 38 -29.60 45.04 -59.29
N LEU A 39 -28.38 44.56 -59.33
CA LEU A 39 -27.77 43.79 -58.22
C LEU A 39 -27.72 44.63 -56.96
N LEU A 40 -27.28 45.88 -57.02
CA LEU A 40 -27.28 46.80 -55.91
C LEU A 40 -28.70 47.09 -55.39
N SER A 41 -29.71 47.21 -56.26
CA SER A 41 -31.10 47.36 -55.85
C SER A 41 -31.66 46.12 -55.14
N ALA A 42 -31.32 44.93 -55.62
CA ALA A 42 -31.74 43.68 -55.02
C ALA A 42 -31.06 43.42 -53.65
N LEU A 43 -29.90 43.99 -53.45
CA LEU A 43 -29.08 43.82 -52.22
C LEU A 43 -29.28 44.92 -51.21
N LYS A 44 -30.10 45.92 -51.50
CA LYS A 44 -30.31 47.11 -50.66
C LYS A 44 -30.81 46.77 -49.25
N ASP A 45 -31.61 45.74 -49.15
CA ASP A 45 -32.22 45.32 -47.85
C ASP A 45 -31.23 44.55 -46.95
N PHE A 46 -30.04 44.19 -47.48
CA PHE A 46 -29.04 43.44 -46.74
C PHE A 46 -27.93 44.32 -46.15
N GLY A 47 -27.98 45.65 -46.34
CA GLY A 47 -27.00 46.57 -45.80
C GLY A 47 -26.21 47.34 -46.86
N GLU A 48 -25.18 48.10 -46.44
CA GLU A 48 -24.35 48.87 -47.37
C GLU A 48 -23.52 47.95 -48.28
N THR A 49 -23.93 47.85 -49.56
CA THR A 49 -23.32 46.97 -50.57
C THR A 49 -22.60 47.78 -51.64
N LYS A 50 -21.37 47.39 -51.96
CA LYS A 50 -20.54 47.96 -52.99
C LYS A 50 -20.11 46.84 -53.96
N ILE A 51 -20.27 47.08 -55.27
CA ILE A 51 -19.85 46.19 -56.36
C ILE A 51 -18.94 47.03 -57.25
N GLU A 52 -17.73 46.52 -57.53
CA GLU A 52 -16.81 47.20 -58.47
C GLU A 52 -17.28 47.02 -59.90
N ARG A 53 -17.44 45.77 -60.30
CA ARG A 53 -17.88 45.45 -61.66
C ARG A 53 -18.86 44.30 -61.69
N ALA A 54 -19.84 44.34 -62.60
CA ALA A 54 -20.70 43.18 -62.85
C ALA A 54 -20.94 43.11 -64.41
N HIS A 55 -20.63 42.01 -65.01
CA HIS A 55 -20.75 41.81 -66.46
C HIS A 55 -21.15 40.41 -66.77
N MET A 56 -21.59 40.18 -68.02
CA MET A 56 -21.97 38.90 -68.52
C MET A 56 -20.94 38.43 -69.55
N ASP A 57 -20.38 37.23 -69.33
CA ASP A 57 -19.55 36.50 -70.26
C ASP A 57 -20.36 35.35 -70.84
N PHE A 58 -20.22 35.14 -72.17
CA PHE A 58 -21.00 34.12 -72.89
C PHE A 58 -20.68 32.70 -72.54
N LEU A 59 -19.44 32.43 -72.15
CA LEU A 59 -18.95 31.11 -71.77
C LEU A 59 -18.96 30.88 -70.23
N GLU A 60 -18.55 31.90 -69.48
CA GLU A 60 -18.40 31.77 -67.97
C GLU A 60 -19.70 32.08 -67.25
N GLY A 61 -20.56 32.98 -67.79
CA GLY A 61 -21.77 33.39 -67.10
C GLY A 61 -21.78 34.82 -66.62
N ILE A 62 -22.54 35.12 -65.58
CA ILE A 62 -22.53 36.43 -64.93
C ILE A 62 -21.41 36.50 -63.92
N ILE A 63 -20.50 37.45 -64.14
CA ILE A 63 -19.32 37.64 -63.27
C ILE A 63 -19.52 38.93 -62.50
N ILE A 64 -19.33 38.84 -61.19
CA ILE A 64 -19.37 39.97 -60.27
C ILE A 64 -18.00 40.04 -59.58
N ASP A 65 -17.27 41.14 -59.75
CA ASP A 65 -15.96 41.34 -59.18
C ASP A 65 -16.03 42.35 -58.02
N ASN A 66 -15.28 42.06 -56.98
CA ASN A 66 -15.10 42.88 -55.77
C ASN A 66 -16.41 43.36 -55.13
N LEU A 67 -17.24 42.41 -54.75
CA LEU A 67 -18.40 42.66 -53.93
C LEU A 67 -17.99 42.85 -52.46
N SER A 68 -18.37 43.94 -51.86
CA SER A 68 -18.18 44.20 -50.45
C SER A 68 -19.51 44.56 -49.79
N PHE A 69 -19.65 44.01 -48.60
CA PHE A 69 -20.81 44.21 -47.75
C PHE A 69 -20.37 44.68 -46.37
N ALA A 70 -20.95 45.76 -45.86
CA ALA A 70 -20.74 46.24 -44.52
C ALA A 70 -22.09 46.19 -43.76
N GLY A 71 -22.16 45.33 -42.72
CA GLY A 71 -23.32 45.22 -41.85
C GLY A 71 -23.42 46.37 -40.84
N THR A 72 -24.62 46.70 -40.47
CA THR A 72 -24.87 47.65 -39.37
C THR A 72 -24.54 46.99 -38.03
N SER A 73 -24.27 47.77 -36.97
CA SER A 73 -23.81 47.28 -35.67
C SER A 73 -24.76 46.32 -34.92
N GLU A 74 -26.00 46.22 -35.38
CA GLU A 74 -27.05 45.35 -34.84
C GLU A 74 -27.28 44.05 -35.68
N ASP A 75 -26.64 43.94 -36.84
CA ASP A 75 -26.87 42.83 -37.73
C ASP A 75 -26.10 41.56 -37.33
N VAL A 76 -26.76 40.44 -37.43
CA VAL A 76 -26.23 39.06 -37.16
C VAL A 76 -25.03 38.71 -38.08
N LEU A 77 -24.78 39.47 -39.10
CA LEU A 77 -23.88 39.25 -40.24
C LEU A 77 -22.39 39.48 -39.94
N GLY A 78 -22.04 40.15 -38.89
CA GLY A 78 -20.65 40.55 -38.65
C GLY A 78 -20.30 41.86 -39.40
N LYS A 79 -19.07 42.39 -39.13
CA LYS A 79 -18.68 43.72 -39.59
C LYS A 79 -18.37 43.83 -41.09
N SER A 80 -17.90 42.78 -41.74
CA SER A 80 -17.61 42.86 -43.16
C SER A 80 -17.55 41.49 -43.88
N LEU A 81 -18.10 41.48 -45.06
CA LEU A 81 -17.93 40.38 -46.02
C LEU A 81 -17.34 40.97 -47.29
N LYS A 82 -16.23 40.47 -47.78
CA LYS A 82 -15.60 40.83 -49.03
C LYS A 82 -15.55 39.59 -49.92
N ILE A 83 -16.01 39.74 -51.15
CA ILE A 83 -16.02 38.66 -52.13
C ILE A 83 -15.29 39.14 -53.37
N PRO A 84 -14.07 38.67 -53.66
CA PRO A 84 -13.32 39.07 -54.81
C PRO A 84 -14.01 38.72 -56.13
N ARG A 85 -14.65 37.53 -56.20
CA ARG A 85 -15.32 37.12 -57.43
C ARG A 85 -16.48 36.17 -57.18
N ILE A 86 -17.60 36.42 -57.86
CA ILE A 86 -18.74 35.49 -58.00
C ILE A 86 -18.93 35.17 -59.44
N VAL A 87 -19.08 33.89 -59.77
CA VAL A 87 -19.37 33.43 -61.13
C VAL A 87 -20.70 32.65 -61.12
N ILE A 88 -21.72 33.18 -61.76
CA ILE A 88 -22.99 32.50 -61.89
C ILE A 88 -23.03 31.84 -63.31
N LYS A 89 -22.75 30.56 -63.34
CA LYS A 89 -22.62 29.78 -64.54
C LYS A 89 -23.99 29.52 -65.16
N HIS A 90 -24.05 29.64 -66.50
CA HIS A 90 -25.25 29.33 -67.30
C HIS A 90 -24.96 28.30 -68.35
N SER A 91 -26.03 27.77 -68.99
CA SER A 91 -25.93 26.92 -70.18
C SER A 91 -25.82 27.80 -71.43
N PRO A 92 -24.68 27.80 -72.17
CA PRO A 92 -24.53 28.56 -73.42
C PRO A 92 -25.57 28.15 -74.46
N GLN A 93 -25.97 26.87 -74.44
CA GLN A 93 -26.99 26.36 -75.40
C GLN A 93 -28.38 26.92 -75.12
N SER A 94 -28.71 27.16 -73.80
CA SER A 94 -29.98 27.78 -73.41
C SER A 94 -30.01 29.26 -73.76
N LEU A 95 -28.88 29.95 -73.66
CA LEU A 95 -28.74 31.37 -74.06
C LEU A 95 -28.97 31.57 -75.54
N LEU A 96 -28.45 30.68 -76.40
CA LEU A 96 -28.71 30.72 -77.82
C LEU A 96 -30.21 30.57 -78.21
N LYS A 97 -31.00 29.97 -77.31
CA LYS A 97 -32.46 29.84 -77.40
C LYS A 97 -33.21 30.97 -76.74
N GLY A 98 -32.51 32.01 -76.26
CA GLY A 98 -33.09 33.12 -75.51
C GLY A 98 -33.57 32.79 -74.10
N GLN A 99 -33.08 31.67 -73.54
CA GLN A 99 -33.40 31.22 -72.17
C GLN A 99 -32.12 31.25 -71.27
N LEU A 100 -32.20 31.82 -70.15
CA LEU A 100 -31.11 31.76 -69.13
C LEU A 100 -31.37 30.61 -68.18
N ASN A 101 -30.66 29.50 -68.38
CA ASN A 101 -30.61 28.40 -67.43
C ASN A 101 -29.30 28.48 -66.67
N ILE A 102 -29.38 28.78 -65.42
CA ILE A 102 -28.21 28.83 -64.49
C ILE A 102 -27.91 27.41 -64.08
N ASN A 103 -26.65 27.03 -64.20
CA ASN A 103 -26.20 25.67 -63.88
C ASN A 103 -25.70 25.59 -62.40
N ASN A 104 -24.87 26.54 -61.95
CA ASN A 104 -24.44 26.67 -60.57
C ASN A 104 -23.91 28.10 -60.36
N ALA A 105 -23.66 28.43 -59.07
CA ALA A 105 -22.95 29.65 -58.69
C ALA A 105 -21.68 29.29 -57.92
N VAL A 106 -20.58 29.96 -58.25
CA VAL A 106 -19.29 29.77 -57.58
C VAL A 106 -18.82 31.08 -56.97
N VAL A 107 -18.59 31.09 -55.68
CA VAL A 107 -18.06 32.21 -54.93
C VAL A 107 -16.59 31.94 -54.63
N ILE A 108 -15.70 32.81 -55.07
CA ILE A 108 -14.24 32.58 -55.02
C ILE A 108 -13.60 33.51 -53.98
N ALA A 109 -12.84 32.90 -53.08
CA ALA A 109 -12.02 33.52 -52.06
C ALA A 109 -12.77 34.59 -51.18
N PRO A 110 -14.01 34.34 -50.73
CA PRO A 110 -14.67 35.30 -49.88
C PRO A 110 -13.94 35.43 -48.52
N GLU A 111 -13.85 36.67 -48.01
CA GLU A 111 -13.29 36.99 -46.69
C GLU A 111 -14.39 37.47 -45.76
N LEU A 112 -14.56 36.81 -44.64
CA LEU A 112 -15.58 37.12 -43.66
C LEU A 112 -14.98 37.41 -42.29
N THR A 113 -15.33 38.57 -41.74
CA THR A 113 -14.95 38.93 -40.38
C THR A 113 -16.18 38.88 -39.45
N ILE A 114 -16.09 38.15 -38.36
CA ILE A 114 -17.15 37.96 -37.38
C ILE A 114 -16.68 38.52 -36.04
N GLU A 115 -17.44 39.46 -35.51
CA GLU A 115 -17.29 39.98 -34.13
C GLU A 115 -18.53 39.57 -33.34
N LYS A 116 -18.33 39.04 -32.14
CA LYS A 116 -19.34 38.52 -31.21
C LYS A 116 -20.07 37.26 -31.69
N PRO A 117 -19.92 36.15 -30.97
CA PRO A 117 -20.61 34.90 -31.30
C PRO A 117 -22.10 34.95 -30.95
N THR A 118 -22.94 34.64 -31.93
CA THR A 118 -24.37 34.37 -31.70
C THR A 118 -24.58 32.91 -31.35
N ASP A 119 -25.53 32.58 -30.49
CA ASP A 119 -25.80 31.17 -30.15
C ASP A 119 -26.49 30.42 -31.31
N ILE A 120 -26.33 29.12 -31.37
CA ILE A 120 -26.84 28.28 -32.48
C ILE A 120 -28.37 28.29 -32.57
N TRP A 121 -29.05 28.51 -31.46
CA TRP A 121 -30.51 28.53 -31.42
C TRP A 121 -31.06 29.80 -32.07
N SER A 122 -30.45 30.95 -31.75
CA SER A 122 -30.77 32.24 -32.40
C SER A 122 -30.54 32.16 -33.90
N LEU A 123 -29.56 31.35 -34.36
CA LEU A 123 -29.31 31.09 -35.74
C LEU A 123 -30.40 30.28 -36.42
N LEU A 124 -30.80 29.17 -35.81
CA LEU A 124 -31.88 28.34 -36.36
C LEU A 124 -33.21 29.13 -36.40
N ASP A 125 -33.46 29.95 -35.39
CA ASP A 125 -34.65 30.80 -35.34
C ASP A 125 -34.60 31.90 -36.40
N ALA A 126 -33.48 32.58 -36.61
CA ALA A 126 -33.27 33.57 -37.65
C ALA A 126 -33.35 32.98 -39.05
N PHE A 127 -32.78 31.78 -39.24
CA PHE A 127 -32.87 31.06 -40.52
C PHE A 127 -34.33 30.74 -40.86
N LYS A 128 -35.09 30.22 -39.90
CA LYS A 128 -36.51 29.90 -40.10
C LYS A 128 -37.31 31.16 -40.42
N ALA A 129 -37.15 32.25 -39.64
CA ALA A 129 -37.89 33.49 -39.83
C ALA A 129 -37.64 34.16 -41.18
N ASN A 130 -36.43 34.01 -41.74
CA ASN A 130 -36.08 34.54 -43.04
C ASN A 130 -36.49 33.59 -44.18
N PHE A 131 -36.45 32.28 -43.98
CA PHE A 131 -36.85 31.28 -44.95
C PHE A 131 -38.35 31.29 -45.22
N ASP A 132 -39.17 31.51 -44.21
CA ASP A 132 -40.63 31.66 -44.29
C ASP A 132 -41.07 32.91 -45.09
N LYS A 133 -40.19 33.91 -45.21
CA LYS A 133 -40.45 35.17 -45.93
C LYS A 133 -40.07 35.09 -47.41
N ILE A 134 -39.34 34.09 -47.83
CA ILE A 134 -38.91 33.92 -49.21
C ILE A 134 -40.04 33.20 -49.99
N GLU A 135 -40.86 34.01 -50.68
CA GLU A 135 -41.72 33.48 -51.76
C GLU A 135 -40.81 32.93 -52.83
N MET A 136 -40.78 31.60 -52.92
CA MET A 136 -39.96 30.86 -53.91
C MET A 136 -40.53 31.01 -55.28
N PRO A 137 -39.99 31.84 -56.18
CA PRO A 137 -40.49 31.95 -57.54
C PRO A 137 -40.19 30.65 -58.34
N ALA A 138 -41.00 30.36 -59.36
CA ALA A 138 -40.93 29.16 -60.16
C ALA A 138 -39.61 28.93 -60.96
N TYR A 139 -38.64 29.87 -60.87
CA TYR A 139 -37.33 29.79 -61.52
C TYR A 139 -36.19 29.33 -60.53
N MET A 140 -36.51 28.84 -59.42
CA MET A 140 -35.52 28.26 -58.45
C MET A 140 -34.97 26.91 -58.87
N ASP A 141 -35.28 26.40 -60.02
CA ASP A 141 -34.52 25.35 -60.68
C ASP A 141 -33.02 25.66 -60.86
N ILE A 142 -32.66 26.95 -60.74
CA ILE A 142 -31.31 27.47 -60.76
C ILE A 142 -30.44 26.91 -59.63
N LEU A 143 -31.02 26.81 -58.46
CA LEU A 143 -30.30 26.32 -57.29
C LEU A 143 -30.33 24.80 -57.17
N ASN A 144 -31.10 24.10 -58.02
CA ASN A 144 -31.12 22.63 -58.03
C ASN A 144 -29.77 22.01 -58.38
N GLN A 145 -28.80 22.81 -58.87
CA GLN A 145 -27.46 22.34 -59.22
C GLN A 145 -26.40 22.72 -58.20
N GLY A 146 -26.79 23.50 -57.19
CA GLY A 146 -25.95 23.81 -56.04
C GLY A 146 -25.16 25.12 -56.13
N VAL A 147 -24.59 25.51 -55.00
CA VAL A 147 -23.72 26.68 -54.86
C VAL A 147 -22.41 26.24 -54.26
N GLU A 148 -21.32 26.66 -54.92
CA GLU A 148 -19.96 26.37 -54.45
C GLU A 148 -19.31 27.64 -53.90
N ILE A 149 -18.70 27.55 -52.73
CA ILE A 149 -17.80 28.55 -52.18
C ILE A 149 -16.42 27.91 -52.11
N ARG A 150 -15.42 28.58 -52.68
CA ARG A 150 -14.05 28.10 -52.74
C ARG A 150 -13.11 29.06 -52.03
N ASP A 151 -12.18 28.54 -51.24
CA ASP A 151 -11.14 29.28 -50.49
C ASP A 151 -11.73 30.38 -49.59
N LEU A 152 -12.82 30.07 -48.87
CA LEU A 152 -13.38 30.99 -47.91
C LEU A 152 -12.43 31.20 -46.72
N LYS A 153 -12.16 32.48 -46.39
CA LYS A 153 -11.38 32.88 -45.23
C LYS A 153 -12.30 33.45 -44.15
N ILE A 154 -12.19 32.95 -42.92
CA ILE A 154 -13.02 33.35 -41.81
C ILE A 154 -12.15 33.89 -40.71
N HIS A 155 -12.39 35.13 -40.27
CA HIS A 155 -11.76 35.79 -39.17
C HIS A 155 -12.76 35.93 -38.01
N ILE A 156 -12.49 35.30 -36.89
CA ILE A 156 -13.39 35.31 -35.73
C ILE A 156 -12.71 36.04 -34.57
N LYS A 157 -13.31 37.15 -34.12
CA LYS A 157 -12.92 37.91 -32.95
C LYS A 157 -13.97 37.71 -31.84
N GLU A 158 -13.60 37.16 -30.68
CA GLU A 158 -14.55 36.87 -29.61
C GLU A 158 -15.01 38.17 -28.89
N ASP A 159 -14.11 39.09 -28.63
CA ASP A 159 -14.42 40.37 -28.02
C ASP A 159 -13.42 41.42 -28.54
N PRO A 160 -13.93 42.50 -29.17
CA PRO A 160 -13.08 43.58 -29.66
C PRO A 160 -12.34 44.36 -28.55
N GLN A 161 -12.79 44.25 -27.31
CA GLN A 161 -12.25 44.98 -26.15
C GLN A 161 -11.24 44.16 -25.36
N THR A 162 -11.13 42.85 -25.61
CA THR A 162 -10.18 41.97 -24.96
C THR A 162 -9.07 41.54 -25.94
N ASN A 163 -7.86 41.30 -25.41
CA ASN A 163 -6.75 40.69 -26.17
C ASN A 163 -7.01 39.20 -26.47
N SER A 164 -8.25 38.80 -26.73
CA SER A 164 -8.62 37.43 -27.08
C SER A 164 -7.97 37.06 -28.42
N PRO A 165 -7.41 35.86 -28.55
CA PRO A 165 -6.79 35.42 -29.79
C PRO A 165 -7.84 35.34 -30.91
N GLU A 166 -7.51 35.91 -32.08
CA GLU A 166 -8.30 35.83 -33.30
C GLU A 166 -8.19 34.41 -33.86
N ILE A 167 -9.33 33.76 -34.14
CA ILE A 167 -9.37 32.47 -34.85
C ILE A 167 -9.44 32.77 -36.34
N LYS A 168 -8.44 32.31 -37.08
CA LYS A 168 -8.37 32.43 -38.55
C LYS A 168 -8.54 31.05 -39.14
N LEU A 169 -9.50 30.91 -40.05
CA LEU A 169 -9.70 29.72 -40.86
C LEU A 169 -9.44 30.10 -42.31
N SER A 170 -8.69 29.29 -43.02
CA SER A 170 -8.41 29.44 -44.44
C SER A 170 -8.68 28.14 -45.21
N GLY A 171 -8.73 28.20 -46.55
CA GLY A 171 -8.94 27.01 -47.38
C GLY A 171 -10.28 26.31 -47.14
N VAL A 172 -11.33 27.06 -46.83
CA VAL A 172 -12.66 26.48 -46.57
C VAL A 172 -13.46 26.41 -47.88
N ASP A 173 -13.66 25.18 -48.36
CA ASP A 173 -14.53 24.91 -49.54
C ASP A 173 -15.89 24.40 -49.06
N ILE A 174 -16.98 24.98 -49.63
CA ILE A 174 -18.33 24.61 -49.22
C ILE A 174 -19.19 24.40 -50.49
N THR A 175 -19.98 23.33 -50.47
CA THR A 175 -20.97 23.08 -51.51
C THR A 175 -22.35 22.95 -50.87
N PHE A 176 -23.30 23.72 -51.36
CA PHE A 176 -24.70 23.65 -50.97
C PHE A 176 -25.47 22.87 -52.04
N LEU A 177 -26.21 21.87 -51.61
CA LEU A 177 -27.00 21.00 -52.45
C LEU A 177 -28.44 20.93 -51.93
N PRO A 178 -29.47 21.04 -52.80
CA PRO A 178 -30.83 20.74 -52.36
C PRO A 178 -30.98 19.22 -52.12
N TYR A 179 -31.72 18.86 -51.09
CA TYR A 179 -32.04 17.45 -50.84
C TYR A 179 -33.22 17.03 -51.73
N ALA A 180 -33.04 15.95 -52.51
CA ALA A 180 -34.05 15.41 -53.42
C ALA A 180 -34.71 16.44 -54.37
N GLY A 181 -33.98 17.47 -54.80
CA GLY A 181 -34.48 18.52 -55.69
C GLY A 181 -35.42 19.53 -55.01
N SER A 182 -35.46 19.57 -53.71
CA SER A 182 -36.27 20.51 -52.92
C SER A 182 -35.42 21.33 -51.97
N PHE A 183 -35.60 22.66 -51.97
CA PHE A 183 -34.98 23.53 -50.99
C PHE A 183 -35.61 23.48 -49.57
N LYS A 184 -36.60 22.60 -49.39
CA LYS A 184 -37.14 22.35 -48.03
C LYS A 184 -36.10 21.72 -47.11
N ASP A 185 -35.13 21.03 -47.72
CA ASP A 185 -34.00 20.41 -47.04
C ASP A 185 -32.71 20.71 -47.79
N ILE A 186 -31.66 21.09 -47.11
CA ILE A 186 -30.39 21.54 -47.69
C ILE A 186 -29.26 20.67 -47.15
N ILE A 187 -28.47 20.10 -48.04
CA ILE A 187 -27.23 19.44 -47.68
C ILE A 187 -26.07 20.40 -47.93
N ILE A 188 -25.26 20.61 -46.93
CA ILE A 188 -24.06 21.42 -46.97
C ILE A 188 -22.87 20.50 -46.77
N LYS A 189 -22.02 20.40 -47.79
CA LYS A 189 -20.77 19.65 -47.70
C LYS A 189 -19.61 20.63 -47.76
N GLY A 190 -18.59 20.39 -46.96
CA GLY A 190 -17.42 21.22 -47.01
C GLY A 190 -16.15 20.49 -46.57
N ASN A 191 -15.06 21.04 -47.07
CA ASN A 191 -13.73 20.64 -46.64
C ASN A 191 -13.00 21.90 -46.16
N ILE A 192 -12.16 21.75 -45.14
CA ILE A 192 -11.24 22.76 -44.66
C ILE A 192 -9.87 22.18 -44.82
N ASP A 193 -9.01 22.87 -45.58
CA ASP A 193 -7.58 22.52 -45.71
C ASP A 193 -6.78 23.70 -45.16
N ASP A 194 -6.64 23.74 -43.84
CA ASP A 194 -5.92 24.80 -43.14
C ASP A 194 -4.55 24.30 -42.72
N GLU A 195 -3.51 25.06 -43.01
CA GLU A 195 -2.12 24.70 -42.72
C GLU A 195 -1.86 24.36 -41.24
N PHE A 196 -2.58 25.01 -40.33
CA PHE A 196 -2.41 24.85 -38.87
C PHE A 196 -3.45 23.96 -38.23
N LEU A 197 -4.67 23.98 -38.73
CA LEU A 197 -5.78 23.22 -38.16
C LEU A 197 -5.89 21.81 -38.73
N GLY A 198 -5.26 21.56 -39.90
CA GLY A 198 -5.32 20.28 -40.58
C GLY A 198 -6.53 20.15 -41.50
N ASN A 199 -6.78 18.92 -41.97
CA ASN A 199 -7.80 18.64 -42.98
C ASN A 199 -9.10 18.17 -42.32
N TYR A 200 -10.17 18.88 -42.59
CA TYR A 200 -11.53 18.60 -42.13
C TYR A 200 -12.48 18.37 -43.27
N SER A 201 -13.38 17.41 -43.13
CA SER A 201 -14.55 17.29 -43.96
C SER A 201 -15.82 17.33 -43.12
N PHE A 202 -16.84 17.96 -43.59
CA PHE A 202 -18.13 17.98 -42.91
C PHE A 202 -19.30 17.86 -43.87
N THR A 203 -20.40 17.31 -43.37
CA THR A 203 -21.70 17.28 -44.01
C THR A 203 -22.73 17.79 -43.00
N MET A 204 -23.55 18.74 -43.40
CA MET A 204 -24.63 19.26 -42.56
C MET A 204 -25.95 19.08 -43.34
N ASN A 205 -26.95 18.51 -42.67
CA ASN A 205 -28.31 18.40 -43.19
C ASN A 205 -29.15 19.42 -42.42
N LEU A 206 -29.68 20.39 -43.15
CA LEU A 206 -30.50 21.44 -42.56
C LEU A 206 -31.94 21.25 -43.05
N HIS A 207 -32.88 21.16 -42.10
CA HIS A 207 -34.31 21.00 -42.32
C HIS A 207 -35.07 22.26 -41.85
N PRO A 208 -35.25 23.25 -42.70
CA PRO A 208 -35.83 24.53 -42.28
C PRO A 208 -37.29 24.45 -41.80
N ASN A 209 -38.07 23.54 -42.39
CA ASN A 209 -39.47 23.36 -42.01
C ASN A 209 -39.66 22.72 -40.62
N VAL A 210 -38.73 21.87 -40.26
CA VAL A 210 -38.60 21.30 -38.93
C VAL A 210 -37.26 21.79 -38.40
N PRO A 211 -37.21 22.88 -37.60
CA PRO A 211 -35.96 23.56 -37.28
C PRO A 211 -34.96 22.58 -36.65
N SER A 212 -34.30 21.80 -37.47
CA SER A 212 -33.31 20.80 -37.12
C SER A 212 -32.09 20.88 -38.01
N LEU A 213 -30.95 20.58 -37.44
CA LEU A 213 -29.65 20.53 -38.09
C LEU A 213 -28.91 19.27 -37.62
N GLU A 214 -28.49 18.47 -38.60
CA GLU A 214 -27.60 17.35 -38.36
C GLU A 214 -26.21 17.68 -38.93
N ILE A 215 -25.18 17.37 -38.20
CA ILE A 215 -23.78 17.62 -38.58
C ILE A 215 -22.99 16.34 -38.41
N GLU A 216 -22.32 15.96 -39.49
CA GLU A 216 -21.24 14.98 -39.45
C GLU A 216 -19.93 15.67 -39.87
N ALA A 217 -18.92 15.59 -39.03
CA ALA A 217 -17.60 16.17 -39.30
C ALA A 217 -16.50 15.17 -39.00
N ASN A 218 -15.50 15.13 -39.84
CA ASN A 218 -14.33 14.28 -39.70
C ASN A 218 -13.07 15.13 -39.91
N ALA A 219 -12.12 14.95 -39.02
CA ALA A 219 -10.82 15.59 -39.12
C ALA A 219 -9.72 14.54 -38.89
N LYS A 220 -8.73 14.52 -39.76
CA LYS A 220 -7.64 13.54 -39.72
C LYS A 220 -6.28 14.24 -39.58
N ASN A 221 -5.38 13.58 -38.82
CA ASN A 221 -4.00 14.02 -38.65
C ASN A 221 -3.87 15.45 -38.07
N ILE A 222 -4.79 15.83 -37.19
CA ILE A 222 -4.70 17.11 -36.49
C ILE A 222 -3.47 17.07 -35.61
N MET A 223 -2.56 18.02 -35.76
CA MET A 223 -1.35 18.15 -34.94
C MET A 223 -1.69 18.93 -33.69
N LEU A 224 -1.73 18.24 -32.55
CA LEU A 224 -1.79 18.89 -31.24
C LEU A 224 -0.42 19.45 -30.86
N ASN A 225 -0.37 20.73 -30.57
CA ASN A 225 0.79 21.42 -30.02
C ASN A 225 0.31 22.69 -29.31
N LYS A 226 1.25 23.44 -28.71
CA LYS A 226 0.94 24.68 -28.01
C LYS A 226 0.23 25.68 -28.91
N GLU A 227 0.71 25.86 -30.12
CA GLU A 227 0.17 26.84 -31.08
C GLU A 227 -1.27 26.51 -31.50
N PHE A 228 -1.55 25.23 -31.76
CA PHE A 228 -2.92 24.76 -32.04
C PHE A 228 -3.84 25.01 -30.87
N LEU A 229 -3.44 24.56 -29.65
CA LEU A 229 -4.30 24.63 -28.46
C LEU A 229 -4.55 26.05 -28.00
N THR A 230 -3.57 26.95 -28.09
CA THR A 230 -3.76 28.35 -27.69
C THR A 230 -4.76 29.12 -28.57
N ARG A 231 -5.15 28.58 -29.73
CA ARG A 231 -6.21 29.15 -30.56
C ARG A 231 -7.62 28.85 -30.05
N PHE A 232 -7.75 27.89 -29.13
CA PHE A 232 -9.02 27.58 -28.47
C PHE A 232 -9.00 28.21 -27.07
N PRO A 233 -9.63 29.38 -26.88
CA PRO A 233 -9.64 30.04 -25.59
C PRO A 233 -10.30 29.16 -24.55
N TYR A 234 -9.83 29.25 -23.30
CA TYR A 234 -10.22 28.48 -22.12
C TYR A 234 -9.81 27.00 -22.19
N VAL A 235 -10.45 26.17 -23.02
CA VAL A 235 -10.22 24.72 -23.06
C VAL A 235 -8.83 24.38 -23.56
N GLY A 236 -8.39 24.99 -24.64
CA GLY A 236 -7.07 24.70 -25.21
C GLY A 236 -5.93 25.13 -24.31
N LYS A 237 -6.06 26.31 -23.67
CA LYS A 237 -5.09 26.79 -22.70
C LYS A 237 -5.00 25.85 -21.48
N MET A 238 -6.13 25.43 -20.91
CA MET A 238 -6.18 24.49 -19.80
C MET A 238 -5.53 23.16 -20.17
N LEU A 239 -5.87 22.60 -21.33
CA LEU A 239 -5.25 21.35 -21.79
C LEU A 239 -3.73 21.47 -21.97
N TRP A 240 -3.25 22.64 -22.45
CA TRP A 240 -1.82 22.84 -22.60
C TRP A 240 -1.12 23.03 -21.26
N ASP A 241 -1.67 23.83 -20.37
CA ASP A 241 -1.06 24.12 -19.09
C ASP A 241 -0.99 22.84 -18.23
N ASP A 242 -2.06 22.04 -18.20
CA ASP A 242 -2.15 20.84 -17.36
C ASP A 242 -1.42 19.62 -17.94
N TYR A 243 -1.50 19.40 -19.27
CA TYR A 243 -1.07 18.12 -19.89
C TYR A 243 -0.03 18.24 -20.99
N LYS A 244 0.20 19.44 -21.55
CA LYS A 244 1.15 19.72 -22.64
C LYS A 244 1.11 18.67 -23.77
N PRO A 245 -0.08 18.31 -24.30
CA PRO A 245 -0.18 17.23 -25.27
C PRO A 245 0.44 17.63 -26.61
N THR A 246 1.24 16.72 -27.19
CA THR A 246 1.83 16.87 -28.51
C THR A 246 1.63 15.59 -29.31
N GLY A 247 1.39 15.72 -30.63
CA GLY A 247 1.20 14.58 -31.53
C GLY A 247 -0.03 14.70 -32.39
N LYS A 248 -0.52 13.57 -32.95
CA LYS A 248 -1.61 13.55 -33.90
C LYS A 248 -2.87 12.94 -33.33
N ILE A 249 -4.02 13.54 -33.71
CA ILE A 249 -5.34 12.98 -33.42
C ILE A 249 -6.20 12.94 -34.69
N ASN A 250 -7.16 12.03 -34.67
CA ASN A 250 -8.29 12.05 -35.58
C ASN A 250 -9.56 12.34 -34.77
N VAL A 251 -10.45 13.13 -35.34
CA VAL A 251 -11.71 13.49 -34.67
C VAL A 251 -12.87 13.24 -35.60
N SER A 252 -13.91 12.56 -35.15
CA SER A 252 -15.19 12.49 -35.83
C SER A 252 -16.28 13.01 -34.90
N CYS A 253 -17.16 13.81 -35.44
CA CYS A 253 -18.26 14.43 -34.71
C CYS A 253 -19.58 14.16 -35.41
N ARG A 254 -20.56 13.70 -34.65
CA ARG A 254 -21.98 13.73 -35.05
C ARG A 254 -22.72 14.61 -34.05
N ALA A 255 -23.46 15.57 -34.59
CA ALA A 255 -24.28 16.45 -33.74
C ALA A 255 -25.64 16.67 -34.39
N SER A 256 -26.68 16.68 -33.58
CA SER A 256 -28.03 17.02 -33.96
C SER A 256 -28.57 18.14 -33.08
N PHE A 257 -29.19 19.12 -33.67
CA PHE A 257 -29.83 20.25 -33.05
C PHE A 257 -31.28 20.25 -33.46
N ASN A 258 -32.20 20.25 -32.51
CA ASN A 258 -33.64 20.25 -32.80
C ASN A 258 -34.33 21.30 -31.93
N ASN A 259 -35.17 22.13 -32.57
CA ASN A 259 -35.96 23.17 -31.90
C ASN A 259 -37.47 22.96 -32.18
N GLN A 260 -37.95 21.72 -32.10
CA GLN A 260 -39.37 21.43 -32.26
C GLN A 260 -40.12 21.81 -31.00
N ASN A 261 -41.31 22.36 -31.18
CA ASN A 261 -42.24 22.73 -30.07
C ASN A 261 -41.61 23.63 -28.99
N LYS A 262 -40.66 24.52 -29.35
CA LYS A 262 -39.90 25.38 -28.43
C LYS A 262 -39.03 24.62 -27.44
N GLN A 263 -38.84 23.31 -27.60
CA GLN A 263 -37.87 22.54 -26.83
C GLN A 263 -36.56 22.48 -27.60
N LYS A 264 -35.56 23.20 -27.07
CA LYS A 264 -34.20 23.20 -27.65
C LYS A 264 -33.48 21.95 -27.17
N LYS A 265 -33.25 21.01 -28.08
CA LYS A 265 -32.48 19.79 -27.81
C LYS A 265 -31.22 19.76 -28.67
N MET A 266 -30.09 19.50 -27.99
CA MET A 266 -28.81 19.30 -28.65
C MET A 266 -28.25 17.97 -28.19
N ASP A 267 -27.97 17.10 -29.15
CA ASP A 267 -27.28 15.83 -28.92
C ASP A 267 -26.01 15.82 -29.75
N TYR A 268 -24.89 15.40 -29.21
CA TYR A 268 -23.66 15.22 -29.97
C TYR A 268 -22.85 14.04 -29.46
N VAL A 269 -22.09 13.44 -30.36
CA VAL A 269 -21.06 12.45 -30.05
C VAL A 269 -19.80 12.83 -30.82
N ILE A 270 -18.72 13.03 -30.12
CA ILE A 270 -17.40 13.32 -30.65
C ILE A 270 -16.48 12.16 -30.32
N ASN A 271 -16.00 11.45 -31.32
CA ASN A 271 -14.99 10.41 -31.13
C ASN A 271 -13.62 11.00 -31.44
N ILE A 272 -12.68 10.81 -30.56
CA ILE A 272 -11.31 11.27 -30.67
C ILE A 272 -10.42 10.04 -30.65
N ASN A 273 -9.71 9.81 -31.73
CA ASN A 273 -8.72 8.74 -31.84
C ASN A 273 -7.33 9.34 -31.67
N LEU A 274 -6.62 8.87 -30.66
CA LEU A 274 -5.24 9.27 -30.37
C LEU A 274 -4.28 8.43 -31.20
N ASN A 275 -3.28 9.08 -31.79
CA ASN A 275 -2.32 8.41 -32.67
C ASN A 275 -0.90 8.90 -32.34
N GLY A 276 -0.25 8.20 -31.42
CA GLY A 276 1.11 8.47 -31.00
C GLY A 276 1.28 9.80 -30.25
N LEU A 277 0.31 10.18 -29.39
CA LEU A 277 0.43 11.39 -28.58
C LEU A 277 1.50 11.24 -27.48
N GLU A 278 2.08 12.37 -27.14
CA GLU A 278 2.86 12.55 -25.93
C GLU A 278 2.13 13.51 -25.00
N ALA A 279 2.13 13.24 -23.71
CA ALA A 279 1.52 14.10 -22.70
C ALA A 279 2.33 14.04 -21.39
N MET A 280 2.37 15.15 -20.67
CA MET A 280 3.00 15.27 -19.38
C MET A 280 2.08 16.05 -18.46
N TYR A 281 1.58 15.40 -17.41
CA TYR A 281 0.72 16.05 -16.44
C TYR A 281 1.55 16.92 -15.48
N GLU A 282 1.18 18.18 -15.28
CA GLU A 282 1.98 19.14 -14.51
C GLU A 282 2.28 18.67 -13.08
N ASN A 283 1.28 18.09 -12.41
CA ASN A 283 1.41 17.60 -11.04
C ASN A 283 2.09 16.22 -10.95
N TRP A 284 2.28 15.56 -12.07
CA TRP A 284 3.00 14.27 -12.16
C TRP A 284 3.89 14.34 -13.39
N PRO A 285 5.10 14.87 -13.28
CA PRO A 285 5.96 15.17 -14.43
C PRO A 285 6.55 13.90 -15.07
N PHE A 286 5.71 12.90 -15.34
CA PHE A 286 6.04 11.76 -16.17
C PHE A 286 5.62 12.02 -17.59
N LEU A 287 6.57 11.91 -18.51
CA LEU A 287 6.24 11.87 -19.90
C LEU A 287 5.59 10.52 -20.24
N ILE A 288 4.33 10.59 -20.66
CA ILE A 288 3.63 9.47 -21.26
C ILE A 288 3.71 9.67 -22.75
N TYR A 289 4.32 8.72 -23.44
CA TYR A 289 4.52 8.82 -24.88
C TYR A 289 3.81 7.70 -25.63
N ASN A 290 3.63 7.93 -26.96
CA ASN A 290 2.95 7.00 -27.84
C ASN A 290 1.56 6.60 -27.34
N LEU A 291 0.78 7.58 -26.87
CA LEU A 291 -0.62 7.39 -26.45
C LEU A 291 -1.47 7.07 -27.67
N ASN A 292 -2.11 5.94 -27.65
CA ASN A 292 -3.03 5.45 -28.69
C ASN A 292 -4.33 4.99 -28.04
N GLY A 293 -5.45 5.16 -28.72
CA GLY A 293 -6.74 4.72 -28.24
C GLY A 293 -7.85 5.71 -28.58
N ASP A 294 -9.02 5.48 -28.00
CA ASP A 294 -10.22 6.22 -28.33
C ASP A 294 -10.80 6.92 -27.10
N ALA A 295 -11.24 8.15 -27.31
CA ALA A 295 -12.07 8.87 -26.36
C ALA A 295 -13.39 9.26 -27.04
N GLU A 296 -14.48 9.24 -26.28
CA GLU A 296 -15.80 9.65 -26.73
C GLU A 296 -16.37 10.71 -25.81
N LEU A 297 -16.76 11.82 -26.39
CA LEU A 297 -17.43 12.91 -25.71
C LEU A 297 -18.86 13.02 -26.25
N ASN A 298 -19.84 12.92 -25.37
CA ASN A 298 -21.25 13.19 -25.71
C ASN A 298 -21.79 14.35 -24.86
N THR A 299 -23.09 14.58 -24.93
CA THR A 299 -23.76 15.67 -24.20
C THR A 299 -23.68 15.55 -22.67
N GLU A 300 -23.46 14.36 -22.17
CA GLU A 300 -23.49 14.07 -20.73
C GLU A 300 -22.11 13.73 -20.18
N LYS A 301 -21.29 13.01 -20.98
CA LYS A 301 -20.08 12.36 -20.47
C LYS A 301 -18.92 12.38 -21.44
N LEU A 302 -17.72 12.33 -20.87
CA LEU A 302 -16.48 11.98 -21.55
C LEU A 302 -16.06 10.56 -21.12
N TYR A 303 -15.85 9.70 -22.11
CA TYR A 303 -15.32 8.34 -21.92
C TYR A 303 -13.91 8.22 -22.48
N LEU A 304 -13.02 7.67 -21.69
CA LEU A 304 -11.70 7.19 -22.14
C LEU A 304 -11.80 5.68 -22.35
N LYS A 305 -11.69 5.23 -23.61
CA LYS A 305 -11.94 3.83 -23.99
C LYS A 305 -10.63 3.10 -24.25
N GLY A 306 -9.94 2.65 -23.19
CA GLY A 306 -8.74 1.84 -23.32
C GLY A 306 -7.59 2.57 -24.02
N ILE A 307 -7.26 3.76 -23.55
CA ILE A 307 -6.10 4.51 -24.05
C ILE A 307 -4.84 3.84 -23.52
N VAL A 308 -3.91 3.52 -24.40
CA VAL A 308 -2.64 2.87 -24.09
C VAL A 308 -1.49 3.80 -24.43
N GLY A 309 -0.54 3.92 -23.55
CA GLY A 309 0.70 4.67 -23.74
C GLY A 309 1.87 4.01 -23.02
N TYR A 310 3.00 4.67 -23.00
CA TYR A 310 4.22 4.14 -22.38
C TYR A 310 4.84 5.17 -21.43
N VAL A 311 5.30 4.70 -20.29
CA VAL A 311 6.04 5.46 -19.30
C VAL A 311 7.48 4.96 -19.26
N LYS A 312 8.45 5.87 -19.29
CA LYS A 312 9.87 5.54 -19.17
C LYS A 312 10.33 5.80 -17.73
N SER A 313 10.95 4.81 -17.12
CA SER A 313 11.61 4.93 -15.82
C SER A 313 12.99 4.31 -15.90
N GLY A 314 14.03 5.12 -15.78
CA GLY A 314 15.40 4.69 -16.04
C GLY A 314 15.57 4.08 -17.44
N ASN A 315 16.05 2.85 -17.49
CA ASN A 315 16.22 2.09 -18.75
C ASN A 315 15.00 1.25 -19.13
N CYS A 316 13.96 1.23 -18.31
CA CYS A 316 12.75 0.44 -18.53
C CYS A 316 11.63 1.28 -19.13
N THR A 317 10.84 0.63 -20.00
CA THR A 317 9.64 1.18 -20.58
C THR A 317 8.47 0.31 -20.18
N SER A 318 7.46 0.90 -19.55
CA SER A 318 6.26 0.20 -19.08
C SER A 318 5.04 0.70 -19.82
N GLN A 319 4.17 -0.21 -20.24
CA GLN A 319 2.90 0.13 -20.86
C GLN A 319 1.93 0.64 -19.78
N ALA A 320 1.26 1.74 -20.06
CA ALA A 320 0.21 2.29 -19.21
C ALA A 320 -1.14 2.23 -19.95
N GLU A 321 -2.18 1.77 -19.27
CA GLU A 321 -3.55 1.76 -19.78
C GLU A 321 -4.41 2.73 -18.97
N PHE A 322 -5.24 3.52 -19.65
CA PHE A 322 -6.11 4.53 -19.07
C PHE A 322 -7.55 4.27 -19.48
N LYS A 323 -8.44 4.26 -18.49
CA LYS A 323 -9.89 4.18 -18.68
C LYS A 323 -10.56 5.23 -17.79
N GLY A 324 -11.64 5.83 -18.26
CA GLY A 324 -12.35 6.81 -17.44
C GLY A 324 -13.71 7.17 -17.96
N GLU A 325 -14.53 7.65 -17.06
CA GLU A 325 -15.87 8.21 -17.32
C GLU A 325 -16.02 9.46 -16.47
N PHE A 326 -16.34 10.58 -17.12
CA PHE A 326 -16.42 11.89 -16.50
C PHE A 326 -17.75 12.55 -16.88
N ASP A 327 -18.62 12.79 -15.91
CA ASP A 327 -19.85 13.55 -16.13
C ASP A 327 -19.50 15.00 -16.40
N LEU A 328 -20.09 15.60 -17.44
CA LEU A 328 -19.83 16.99 -17.83
C LEU A 328 -20.59 17.99 -16.93
N TYR A 329 -21.75 17.62 -16.46
CA TYR A 329 -22.65 18.47 -15.64
C TYR A 329 -22.88 17.91 -14.24
N GLY A 330 -22.49 16.65 -14.02
CA GLY A 330 -22.55 15.97 -12.72
C GLY A 330 -21.21 16.01 -12.00
N THR A 331 -21.20 15.43 -10.81
CA THR A 331 -19.99 15.29 -9.99
C THR A 331 -19.34 13.92 -10.12
N LYS A 332 -19.99 12.97 -10.81
CA LYS A 332 -19.48 11.62 -10.92
C LYS A 332 -18.30 11.56 -11.90
N LYS A 333 -17.15 11.17 -11.40
CA LYS A 333 -15.94 10.94 -12.17
C LYS A 333 -15.31 9.62 -11.75
N THR A 334 -14.98 8.80 -12.72
CA THR A 334 -14.22 7.57 -12.50
C THR A 334 -13.01 7.55 -13.43
N PHE A 335 -11.86 7.21 -12.88
CA PHE A 335 -10.63 7.09 -13.65
C PHE A 335 -9.83 5.91 -13.14
N VAL A 336 -9.32 5.08 -14.04
CA VAL A 336 -8.44 3.95 -13.75
C VAL A 336 -7.22 4.02 -14.63
N MET A 337 -6.05 3.94 -13.99
CA MET A 337 -4.77 3.83 -14.68
C MET A 337 -4.07 2.57 -14.17
N THR A 338 -3.57 1.75 -15.08
CA THR A 338 -2.79 0.55 -14.78
C THR A 338 -1.44 0.61 -15.49
N ILE A 339 -0.36 0.35 -14.76
CA ILE A 339 1.00 0.31 -15.30
C ILE A 339 1.67 -0.97 -14.79
N PRO A 340 1.64 -2.06 -15.55
CA PRO A 340 2.33 -3.28 -15.19
C PRO A 340 3.85 -3.12 -15.39
N ASN A 341 4.62 -3.79 -14.53
CA ASN A 341 6.08 -3.83 -14.56
C ASN A 341 6.75 -2.44 -14.60
N LEU A 342 6.22 -1.50 -13.82
CA LEU A 342 6.83 -0.17 -13.65
C LEU A 342 8.10 -0.30 -12.82
N LEU A 343 9.23 0.18 -13.33
CA LEU A 343 10.48 0.23 -12.57
C LEU A 343 10.41 1.38 -11.56
N VAL A 344 10.39 1.05 -10.29
CA VAL A 344 10.54 2.01 -9.20
C VAL A 344 12.02 2.27 -8.97
N ASN A 345 12.42 3.52 -8.95
CA ASN A 345 13.78 3.98 -8.67
C ASN A 345 13.77 5.40 -8.10
N GLN A 346 14.94 5.95 -7.80
CA GLN A 346 15.06 7.31 -7.26
C GLN A 346 14.50 8.38 -8.18
N GLU A 347 14.76 8.27 -9.48
CA GLU A 347 14.33 9.23 -10.49
C GLU A 347 12.80 9.30 -10.57
N LEU A 348 12.15 8.12 -10.62
CA LEU A 348 10.69 8.02 -10.64
C LEU A 348 10.08 8.64 -9.37
N LEU A 349 10.56 8.24 -8.20
CA LEU A 349 10.00 8.71 -6.94
C LEU A 349 10.20 10.20 -6.71
N ARG A 350 11.34 10.78 -7.06
CA ARG A 350 11.55 12.23 -6.95
C ARG A 350 10.56 13.04 -7.78
N ASN A 351 10.08 12.48 -8.86
CA ASN A 351 9.08 13.11 -9.71
C ASN A 351 7.65 12.94 -9.22
N ILE A 352 7.40 12.18 -8.13
CA ILE A 352 6.08 12.08 -7.51
C ILE A 352 5.95 13.16 -6.43
N PRO A 353 5.10 14.18 -6.62
CA PRO A 353 4.91 15.23 -5.63
C PRO A 353 4.39 14.71 -4.30
N ALA A 354 4.60 15.46 -3.26
CA ALA A 354 4.11 15.28 -1.90
C ALA A 354 4.71 14.09 -1.11
N PHE A 355 4.92 12.92 -1.68
CA PHE A 355 5.36 11.74 -0.90
C PHE A 355 6.53 10.95 -1.51
N GLY A 356 6.83 11.11 -2.79
CA GLY A 356 7.86 10.29 -3.45
C GLY A 356 9.26 10.47 -2.88
N GLU A 357 9.66 11.72 -2.60
CA GLU A 357 10.95 12.00 -1.98
C GLU A 357 11.02 11.48 -0.53
N GLN A 358 9.89 11.55 0.20
CA GLN A 358 9.82 11.01 1.56
C GLN A 358 9.95 9.48 1.58
N ILE A 359 9.32 8.79 0.61
CA ILE A 359 9.48 7.34 0.44
C ILE A 359 10.92 7.00 0.13
N TRP A 360 11.54 7.71 -0.82
CA TRP A 360 12.93 7.49 -1.16
C TRP A 360 13.89 7.73 0.01
N ALA A 361 13.68 8.81 0.75
CA ALA A 361 14.51 9.13 1.91
C ALA A 361 14.44 8.04 3.00
N LYS A 362 13.29 7.37 3.17
CA LYS A 362 13.09 6.40 4.24
C LYS A 362 13.41 4.96 3.85
N ILE A 363 13.03 4.50 2.66
CA ILE A 363 13.08 3.08 2.32
C ILE A 363 13.81 2.74 1.02
N ARG A 364 14.14 3.73 0.17
CA ARG A 364 14.90 3.58 -1.08
C ARG A 364 14.50 2.33 -1.90
N PRO A 365 13.25 2.20 -2.29
CA PRO A 365 12.79 1.02 -3.01
C PRO A 365 13.31 1.03 -4.46
N THR A 366 13.79 -0.11 -4.93
CA THR A 366 14.19 -0.31 -6.33
C THR A 366 13.66 -1.64 -6.83
N GLY A 367 13.14 -1.70 -8.07
CA GLY A 367 12.62 -2.92 -8.68
C GLY A 367 11.30 -2.72 -9.40
N LEU A 368 10.60 -3.81 -9.72
CA LEU A 368 9.39 -3.78 -10.54
C LEU A 368 8.13 -3.83 -9.68
N VAL A 369 7.13 -3.05 -10.11
CA VAL A 369 5.79 -3.08 -9.52
C VAL A 369 4.72 -3.09 -10.61
N ASP A 370 3.54 -3.66 -10.30
CA ASP A 370 2.33 -3.32 -11.02
C ASP A 370 1.60 -2.24 -10.23
N LEU A 371 1.31 -1.15 -10.90
CA LEU A 371 0.63 -0.01 -10.30
C LEU A 371 -0.79 0.09 -10.86
N THR A 372 -1.77 0.22 -9.98
CA THR A 372 -3.15 0.55 -10.35
C THR A 372 -3.62 1.74 -9.53
N TYR A 373 -3.97 2.81 -10.21
CA TYR A 373 -4.57 3.99 -9.60
C TYR A 373 -6.04 4.07 -10.00
N GLN A 374 -6.91 4.25 -9.03
CA GLN A 374 -8.34 4.48 -9.23
C GLN A 374 -8.75 5.76 -8.53
N TYR A 375 -9.50 6.57 -9.24
CA TYR A 375 -10.13 7.77 -8.70
C TYR A 375 -11.64 7.67 -8.91
N ASN A 376 -12.41 7.91 -7.86
CA ASN A 376 -13.86 7.96 -7.91
C ASN A 376 -14.33 9.22 -7.17
N GLU A 377 -15.17 10.00 -7.83
CA GLU A 377 -15.89 11.11 -7.23
C GLU A 377 -17.38 10.84 -7.38
N GLY A 378 -18.12 10.83 -6.27
CA GLY A 378 -19.56 10.55 -6.22
C GLY A 378 -20.41 11.82 -6.15
N GLU A 379 -21.73 11.68 -6.17
CA GLU A 379 -22.70 12.78 -6.15
C GLU A 379 -22.59 13.71 -4.92
N LYS A 380 -22.02 13.25 -3.81
CA LYS A 380 -21.81 14.03 -2.59
C LYS A 380 -20.48 14.76 -2.52
N GLN A 381 -19.74 14.88 -3.62
CA GLN A 381 -18.37 15.44 -3.67
C GLN A 381 -17.36 14.71 -2.76
N GLU A 382 -17.66 13.51 -2.31
CA GLU A 382 -16.70 12.67 -1.62
C GLU A 382 -15.79 12.01 -2.66
N SER A 383 -14.62 12.60 -2.85
CA SER A 383 -13.59 11.99 -3.68
C SER A 383 -12.88 10.87 -2.93
N SER A 384 -12.78 9.73 -3.55
CA SER A 384 -11.94 8.64 -3.07
C SER A 384 -10.88 8.31 -4.12
N TYR A 385 -9.66 8.17 -3.67
CA TYR A 385 -8.59 7.64 -4.50
C TYR A 385 -8.07 6.33 -3.90
N PHE A 386 -7.66 5.46 -4.77
CA PHE A 386 -7.11 4.17 -4.40
C PHE A 386 -5.90 3.89 -5.27
N LEU A 387 -4.75 3.69 -4.65
CA LEU A 387 -3.52 3.28 -5.29
C LEU A 387 -3.16 1.88 -4.82
N ALA A 388 -3.14 0.91 -5.71
CA ALA A 388 -2.64 -0.43 -5.46
C ALA A 388 -1.27 -0.60 -6.13
N VAL A 389 -0.32 -1.07 -5.37
CA VAL A 389 1.03 -1.42 -5.81
C VAL A 389 1.25 -2.89 -5.51
N ASN A 390 1.42 -3.68 -6.56
CA ASN A 390 1.81 -5.07 -6.46
C ASN A 390 3.31 -5.16 -6.66
N CYS A 391 4.04 -5.42 -5.59
CA CYS A 391 5.49 -5.51 -5.59
C CYS A 391 5.94 -6.81 -6.27
N LYS A 392 6.91 -6.70 -7.16
CA LYS A 392 7.50 -7.81 -7.89
C LYS A 392 9.02 -7.72 -7.80
N ASP A 393 9.58 -8.47 -6.90
CA ASP A 393 11.03 -8.54 -6.75
C ASP A 393 11.70 -7.19 -6.45
N LEU A 394 11.16 -6.45 -5.47
CA LEU A 394 11.71 -5.18 -5.04
C LEU A 394 12.90 -5.37 -4.09
N GLU A 395 13.85 -4.46 -4.17
CA GLU A 395 14.87 -4.24 -3.15
C GLU A 395 14.51 -3.00 -2.32
N ILE A 396 14.60 -3.10 -1.01
CA ILE A 396 14.33 -2.03 -0.06
C ILE A 396 15.54 -1.85 0.83
N ASN A 397 16.03 -0.61 0.93
CA ASN A 397 17.15 -0.22 1.78
C ASN A 397 16.70 0.82 2.82
N PRO A 398 16.06 0.41 3.93
CA PRO A 398 15.53 1.32 4.93
C PRO A 398 16.65 2.09 5.63
N MET A 399 16.44 3.39 5.89
CA MET A 399 17.45 4.22 6.58
C MET A 399 17.54 3.91 8.07
N ASP A 400 16.41 3.60 8.69
CA ASP A 400 16.32 3.33 10.14
C ASP A 400 16.56 1.86 10.49
N PHE A 401 16.71 1.00 9.49
CA PHE A 401 16.98 -0.43 9.65
C PHE A 401 18.17 -0.82 8.78
N PRO A 402 19.31 -1.23 9.37
CA PRO A 402 20.58 -1.34 8.67
C PRO A 402 20.69 -2.56 7.72
N LEU A 403 19.64 -3.38 7.63
CA LEU A 403 19.66 -4.57 6.81
C LEU A 403 18.81 -4.36 5.55
N PRO A 404 19.38 -4.53 4.34
CA PRO A 404 18.63 -4.49 3.10
C PRO A 404 17.65 -5.67 3.01
N ILE A 405 16.49 -5.42 2.41
CA ILE A 405 15.46 -6.43 2.16
C ILE A 405 15.38 -6.63 0.65
N SER A 406 15.66 -7.85 0.20
CA SER A 406 15.64 -8.23 -1.21
C SER A 406 14.43 -9.11 -1.55
N HIS A 407 14.13 -9.21 -2.84
CA HIS A 407 13.04 -10.05 -3.37
C HIS A 407 11.69 -9.76 -2.69
N VAL A 408 11.41 -8.48 -2.43
CA VAL A 408 10.15 -8.09 -1.79
C VAL A 408 8.99 -8.23 -2.77
N ASN A 409 8.04 -9.09 -2.39
CA ASN A 409 6.79 -9.32 -3.09
C ASN A 409 5.63 -9.00 -2.15
N GLY A 410 4.47 -8.65 -2.70
CA GLY A 410 3.27 -8.39 -1.89
C GLY A 410 2.45 -7.21 -2.39
N HIS A 411 1.45 -6.84 -1.62
CA HIS A 411 0.46 -5.85 -2.01
C HIS A 411 0.49 -4.65 -1.06
N VAL A 412 0.64 -3.46 -1.63
CA VAL A 412 0.52 -2.19 -0.89
C VAL A 412 -0.67 -1.43 -1.46
N LYS A 413 -1.60 -1.04 -0.60
CA LYS A 413 -2.78 -0.27 -0.98
C LYS A 413 -2.80 1.06 -0.23
N LEU A 414 -2.94 2.15 -0.96
CA LEU A 414 -3.08 3.49 -0.41
C LEU A 414 -4.44 4.06 -0.81
N GLY A 415 -5.24 4.48 0.15
CA GLY A 415 -6.51 5.16 -0.10
C GLY A 415 -7.02 5.85 1.15
N ASN A 416 -7.65 7.00 1.00
CA ASN A 416 -8.25 7.79 2.10
C ASN A 416 -7.32 7.95 3.32
N ASN A 417 -6.04 8.27 3.08
CA ASN A 417 -5.00 8.42 4.11
C ASN A 417 -4.61 7.14 4.86
N ILE A 418 -4.97 5.96 4.34
CA ILE A 418 -4.59 4.67 4.91
C ILE A 418 -3.67 3.94 3.93
N ILE A 419 -2.51 3.46 4.41
CA ILE A 419 -1.65 2.53 3.70
C ILE A 419 -1.84 1.15 4.33
N LEU A 420 -2.18 0.17 3.52
CA LEU A 420 -2.34 -1.22 3.91
C LEU A 420 -1.26 -2.07 3.23
N PHE A 421 -0.53 -2.84 4.01
CA PHE A 421 0.44 -3.84 3.56
C PHE A 421 -0.16 -5.23 3.79
N THR A 422 -0.31 -6.02 2.73
CA THR A 422 -0.85 -7.38 2.81
C THR A 422 0.01 -8.35 2.03
N ASP A 423 0.24 -9.53 2.60
CA ASP A 423 1.04 -10.60 1.98
C ASP A 423 2.40 -10.10 1.48
N THR A 424 2.98 -9.12 2.20
CA THR A 424 4.25 -8.51 1.85
C THR A 424 5.36 -9.31 2.49
N GLY A 425 6.25 -9.90 1.69
CA GLY A 425 7.37 -10.67 2.18
C GLY A 425 8.62 -10.46 1.34
N GLY A 426 9.78 -10.63 1.97
CA GLY A 426 11.08 -10.48 1.34
C GLY A 426 12.16 -11.17 2.15
N PHE A 427 13.42 -11.07 1.70
CA PHE A 427 14.55 -11.70 2.34
C PHE A 427 15.50 -10.66 2.92
N ILE A 428 15.84 -10.82 4.19
CA ILE A 428 16.83 -10.01 4.89
C ILE A 428 18.16 -10.77 4.85
N GLN A 429 19.25 -10.12 4.46
CA GLN A 429 20.59 -10.67 4.54
C GLN A 429 21.19 -10.32 5.90
N CYS A 430 21.35 -11.31 6.76
CA CYS A 430 21.93 -11.12 8.09
C CYS A 430 22.74 -12.34 8.50
N GLY A 431 23.95 -12.14 9.01
CA GLY A 431 24.81 -13.23 9.46
C GLY A 431 25.16 -14.24 8.38
N GLY A 432 25.24 -13.82 7.12
CA GLY A 432 25.51 -14.71 5.98
C GLY A 432 24.31 -15.60 5.60
N GLN A 433 23.14 -15.34 6.14
CA GLN A 433 21.90 -16.07 5.84
C GLN A 433 20.90 -15.16 5.11
N SER A 434 20.14 -15.76 4.21
CA SER A 434 18.97 -15.15 3.59
C SER A 434 17.73 -15.56 4.38
N ILE A 435 17.13 -14.61 5.10
CA ILE A 435 16.06 -14.84 6.06
C ILE A 435 14.76 -14.32 5.47
N PHE A 436 13.81 -15.20 5.24
CA PHE A 436 12.47 -14.81 4.79
C PHE A 436 11.72 -14.07 5.89
N THR A 437 11.07 -13.00 5.54
CA THR A 437 10.34 -12.12 6.47
C THR A 437 9.03 -11.70 5.84
N GLU A 438 7.95 -11.83 6.58
CA GLU A 438 6.60 -11.37 6.20
C GLU A 438 6.24 -10.12 6.98
N LEU A 439 5.69 -9.13 6.29
CA LEU A 439 5.21 -7.89 6.87
C LEU A 439 3.78 -7.63 6.46
N ASN A 440 2.89 -7.50 7.42
CA ASN A 440 1.52 -7.02 7.22
C ASN A 440 1.28 -5.81 8.11
N GLY A 441 0.44 -4.88 7.68
CA GLY A 441 0.20 -3.72 8.53
C GLY A 441 -0.68 -2.65 7.92
N VAL A 442 -0.97 -1.67 8.74
CA VAL A 442 -1.77 -0.50 8.41
C VAL A 442 -1.07 0.74 8.93
N TYR A 443 -0.97 1.76 8.09
CA TYR A 443 -0.55 3.09 8.48
C TYR A 443 -1.65 4.10 8.17
N ASP A 444 -2.27 4.66 9.21
CA ASP A 444 -3.20 5.79 9.12
C ASP A 444 -2.39 7.08 9.14
N ILE A 445 -2.24 7.69 7.95
CA ILE A 445 -1.42 8.89 7.75
C ILE A 445 -2.00 10.09 8.51
N LYS A 446 -3.34 10.19 8.54
CA LYS A 446 -4.04 11.32 9.17
C LYS A 446 -3.84 11.38 10.68
N ASN A 447 -3.91 10.22 11.33
CA ASN A 447 -3.78 10.08 12.77
C ASN A 447 -2.36 9.69 13.20
N ASP A 448 -1.42 9.52 12.26
CA ASP A 448 -0.07 8.99 12.45
C ASP A 448 -0.06 7.69 13.29
N ARG A 449 -1.03 6.83 13.03
CA ARG A 449 -1.17 5.54 13.72
C ARG A 449 -0.63 4.42 12.84
N LYS A 450 0.29 3.65 13.38
CA LYS A 450 0.99 2.55 12.70
C LYS A 450 0.69 1.24 13.41
N ILE A 451 0.29 0.23 12.69
CA ILE A 451 0.11 -1.12 13.19
C ILE A 451 0.82 -2.05 12.21
N PHE A 452 1.89 -2.69 12.66
CA PHE A 452 2.68 -3.62 11.85
C PHE A 452 2.80 -4.97 12.55
N ASN A 453 2.69 -6.01 11.74
CA ASN A 453 2.90 -7.40 12.11
C ASN A 453 4.07 -7.93 11.28
N LEU A 454 5.14 -8.31 11.93
CA LEU A 454 6.33 -8.89 11.33
C LEU A 454 6.41 -10.36 11.74
N HIS A 455 6.58 -11.25 10.76
CA HIS A 455 6.79 -12.67 11.00
C HIS A 455 8.07 -13.13 10.31
N ILE A 456 8.97 -13.72 11.08
CA ILE A 456 10.23 -14.30 10.61
C ILE A 456 10.24 -15.77 10.99
N PRO A 457 9.83 -16.67 10.10
CA PRO A 457 9.80 -18.10 10.37
C PRO A 457 11.20 -18.75 10.24
N ASN A 458 11.49 -19.72 11.08
CA ASN A 458 12.66 -20.59 11.01
C ASN A 458 14.02 -19.86 10.93
N LEU A 459 14.14 -18.75 11.64
CA LEU A 459 15.39 -18.01 11.76
C LEU A 459 16.44 -18.85 12.48
N SER A 460 17.58 -19.11 11.83
CA SER A 460 18.69 -19.84 12.45
C SER A 460 19.55 -18.90 13.30
N ILE A 461 19.77 -19.28 14.56
CA ILE A 461 20.63 -18.51 15.48
C ILE A 461 22.08 -18.81 15.14
N THR A 462 22.85 -17.79 14.78
CA THR A 462 24.28 -17.87 14.50
C THR A 462 25.06 -16.74 15.17
N GLU A 463 26.36 -16.88 15.27
CA GLU A 463 27.25 -15.83 15.80
C GLU A 463 27.12 -14.53 15.02
N SER A 464 27.16 -14.63 13.69
CA SER A 464 27.06 -13.47 12.81
C SER A 464 25.73 -12.75 12.96
N LEU A 465 24.62 -13.52 13.04
CA LEU A 465 23.29 -12.92 13.26
C LEU A 465 23.27 -12.13 14.57
N LEU A 466 23.72 -12.72 15.68
CA LEU A 466 23.68 -12.08 16.99
C LEU A 466 24.59 -10.84 17.08
N LYS A 467 25.71 -10.84 16.34
CA LYS A 467 26.61 -9.67 16.25
C LYS A 467 26.05 -8.56 15.38
N ASP A 468 25.38 -8.90 14.27
CA ASP A 468 24.84 -7.93 13.31
C ASP A 468 23.52 -7.29 13.79
N LEU A 469 22.83 -7.90 14.76
CA LEU A 469 21.63 -7.32 15.33
C LEU A 469 21.93 -6.01 16.08
N PRO A 470 21.12 -4.95 15.90
CA PRO A 470 21.34 -3.65 16.56
C PRO A 470 20.91 -3.67 18.03
N THR A 471 21.48 -4.60 18.84
CA THR A 471 21.10 -4.86 20.23
C THR A 471 22.05 -4.23 21.26
N LYS A 472 22.79 -3.19 20.89
CA LYS A 472 23.78 -2.50 21.76
C LYS A 472 24.75 -3.48 22.45
N GLY A 473 25.20 -4.52 21.72
CA GLY A 473 26.16 -5.52 22.21
C GLY A 473 25.58 -6.65 23.05
N ILE A 474 24.26 -6.72 23.24
CA ILE A 474 23.62 -7.83 23.96
C ILE A 474 23.80 -9.14 23.20
N GLY A 475 23.66 -9.14 21.88
CA GLY A 475 23.85 -10.33 21.04
C GLY A 475 25.26 -10.90 21.16
N GLU A 476 26.30 -10.05 21.19
CA GLU A 476 27.68 -10.48 21.38
C GLU A 476 27.91 -11.10 22.78
N LYS A 477 27.32 -10.51 23.82
CA LYS A 477 27.38 -11.06 25.18
C LYS A 477 26.67 -12.41 25.28
N LEU A 478 25.52 -12.57 24.65
CA LEU A 478 24.80 -13.85 24.59
C LEU A 478 25.65 -14.90 23.90
N TRP A 479 26.25 -14.58 22.76
CA TRP A 479 27.14 -15.52 22.06
C TRP A 479 28.37 -15.88 22.89
N THR A 480 29.00 -14.88 23.50
CA THR A 480 30.22 -15.11 24.30
C THR A 480 29.96 -16.01 25.49
N ASN A 481 28.83 -15.90 26.15
CA ASN A 481 28.53 -16.64 27.39
C ASN A 481 27.81 -17.97 27.16
N LEU A 482 26.90 -18.03 26.16
CA LEU A 482 25.96 -19.15 26.02
C LEU A 482 26.03 -19.86 24.67
N LYS A 483 26.63 -19.27 23.62
CA LYS A 483 26.71 -19.82 22.26
C LYS A 483 25.38 -20.47 21.81
N PRO A 484 24.26 -19.73 21.81
CA PRO A 484 22.99 -20.32 21.44
C PRO A 484 22.98 -20.67 19.95
N THR A 485 22.42 -21.83 19.61
CA THR A 485 22.20 -22.31 18.24
C THR A 485 20.79 -22.88 18.12
N GLY A 486 20.32 -23.12 16.90
CA GLY A 486 18.98 -23.65 16.67
C GLY A 486 18.13 -22.76 15.78
N LYS A 487 16.82 -22.98 15.80
CA LYS A 487 15.86 -22.22 15.02
C LYS A 487 14.81 -21.56 15.88
N VAL A 488 14.39 -20.36 15.47
CA VAL A 488 13.32 -19.61 16.16
C VAL A 488 12.34 -19.06 15.14
N ASP A 489 11.07 -18.97 15.54
CA ASP A 489 10.09 -18.12 14.85
C ASP A 489 9.92 -16.82 15.63
N ILE A 490 9.97 -15.70 14.96
CA ILE A 490 9.75 -14.39 15.58
C ILE A 490 8.47 -13.79 15.03
N ILE A 491 7.57 -13.39 15.91
CA ILE A 491 6.38 -12.62 15.59
C ILE A 491 6.48 -11.31 16.36
N ALA A 492 6.57 -10.20 15.65
CA ALA A 492 6.64 -8.89 16.27
C ALA A 492 5.43 -8.05 15.85
N ASN A 493 4.71 -7.52 16.84
CA ASN A 493 3.60 -6.59 16.66
C ASN A 493 4.05 -5.21 17.13
N PHE A 494 3.89 -4.23 16.29
CA PHE A 494 4.21 -2.84 16.59
C PHE A 494 2.96 -1.98 16.45
N GLN A 495 2.71 -1.13 17.45
CA GLN A 495 1.68 -0.09 17.42
C GLN A 495 2.34 1.25 17.72
N GLY A 496 2.42 2.08 16.68
CA GLY A 496 2.97 3.43 16.78
C GLY A 496 1.86 4.47 16.82
N PHE A 497 2.07 5.52 17.59
CA PHE A 497 1.18 6.66 17.75
C PHE A 497 1.95 7.96 17.50
N LYS A 498 1.23 9.06 17.33
CA LYS A 498 1.79 10.38 17.09
C LYS A 498 2.83 10.79 18.16
N GLU A 499 2.56 10.44 19.42
CA GLU A 499 3.51 10.62 20.50
C GLU A 499 4.28 9.32 20.74
N GLU A 500 5.60 9.34 20.57
CA GLU A 500 6.46 8.15 20.69
C GLU A 500 6.36 7.45 22.06
N LYS A 501 6.05 8.20 23.12
CA LYS A 501 5.84 7.63 24.46
C LYS A 501 4.70 6.60 24.50
N ASP A 502 3.70 6.76 23.61
CA ASP A 502 2.53 5.89 23.53
C ASP A 502 2.76 4.67 22.60
N ASN A 503 3.91 4.61 21.92
CA ASN A 503 4.27 3.47 21.10
C ASN A 503 4.31 2.20 21.94
N ASN A 504 3.77 1.13 21.41
CA ASN A 504 3.76 -0.18 22.02
C ASN A 504 4.31 -1.23 21.05
N TYR A 505 4.97 -2.24 21.60
CA TYR A 505 5.40 -3.39 20.81
C TYR A 505 5.30 -4.66 21.65
N SER A 506 5.06 -5.77 20.96
CA SER A 506 5.21 -7.11 21.52
C SER A 506 5.96 -7.98 20.55
N ILE A 507 6.97 -8.67 21.04
CA ILE A 507 7.77 -9.62 20.27
C ILE A 507 7.60 -10.97 20.93
N GLU A 508 7.19 -11.93 20.13
CA GLU A 508 7.10 -13.33 20.51
C GLU A 508 8.20 -14.10 19.79
N ILE A 509 8.98 -14.87 20.53
CA ILE A 509 10.03 -15.72 20.00
C ILE A 509 9.71 -17.17 20.41
N ASN A 510 9.40 -18.00 19.44
CA ASN A 510 9.17 -19.43 19.65
C ASN A 510 10.45 -20.19 19.36
N LEU A 511 11.00 -20.81 20.40
CA LEU A 511 12.22 -21.62 20.33
C LEU A 511 11.88 -22.99 19.78
N LYS A 512 12.67 -23.46 18.80
CA LYS A 512 12.48 -24.75 18.14
C LYS A 512 13.78 -25.54 18.17
N ASP A 513 13.86 -26.50 19.09
CA ASP A 513 14.99 -27.39 19.22
C ASP A 513 16.34 -26.63 19.28
N CYS A 514 16.37 -25.59 20.11
CA CYS A 514 17.57 -24.80 20.29
C CYS A 514 18.55 -25.50 21.22
N GLU A 515 19.81 -25.09 21.13
CA GLU A 515 20.89 -25.58 21.99
C GLU A 515 21.65 -24.38 22.56
N MET A 516 22.21 -24.53 23.76
CA MET A 516 23.13 -23.55 24.32
C MET A 516 24.13 -24.22 25.25
N SER A 517 25.27 -23.57 25.44
CA SER A 517 26.29 -24.04 26.39
C SER A 517 26.72 -22.91 27.34
N ASP A 518 26.59 -23.12 28.63
CA ASP A 518 27.19 -22.23 29.61
C ASP A 518 28.71 -22.43 29.62
N ARG A 519 29.48 -21.39 29.30
CA ARG A 519 30.94 -21.49 29.22
C ARG A 519 31.63 -21.59 30.56
N LYS A 520 31.04 -21.05 31.62
CA LYS A 520 31.63 -21.02 32.96
C LYS A 520 31.71 -22.41 33.56
N TYR A 521 30.63 -23.19 33.37
CA TYR A 521 30.49 -24.53 33.94
C TYR A 521 30.51 -25.65 32.88
N ASN A 522 30.62 -25.29 31.61
CA ASN A 522 30.59 -26.25 30.47
C ASN A 522 29.33 -27.14 30.49
N ILE A 523 28.20 -26.57 30.85
CA ILE A 523 26.92 -27.27 30.87
C ILE A 523 26.25 -27.07 29.50
N PHE A 524 25.79 -28.16 28.89
CA PHE A 524 25.08 -28.14 27.62
C PHE A 524 23.60 -28.34 27.86
N PHE A 525 22.80 -27.46 27.24
CA PHE A 525 21.36 -27.57 27.15
C PHE A 525 20.99 -27.86 25.71
N THR A 526 20.19 -28.89 25.48
CA THR A 526 19.73 -29.32 24.15
C THR A 526 18.23 -29.47 24.12
N GLY A 527 17.66 -29.46 22.90
CA GLY A 527 16.21 -29.56 22.72
C GLY A 527 15.47 -28.44 23.43
N ILE A 528 16.04 -27.21 23.46
CA ILE A 528 15.40 -26.07 24.12
C ILE A 528 14.18 -25.67 23.31
N GLY A 529 13.00 -25.79 23.90
CA GLY A 529 11.73 -25.35 23.42
C GLY A 529 11.10 -24.31 24.31
N GLY A 530 10.09 -23.62 23.79
CA GLY A 530 9.34 -22.64 24.58
C GLY A 530 9.04 -21.34 23.87
N ARG A 531 8.41 -20.45 24.59
CA ARG A 531 7.98 -19.16 24.09
C ARG A 531 8.46 -18.02 24.97
N LEU A 532 9.11 -17.05 24.34
CA LEU A 532 9.54 -15.79 24.95
C LEU A 532 8.64 -14.66 24.47
N GLU A 533 8.17 -13.82 25.36
CA GLU A 533 7.37 -12.63 25.07
C GLU A 533 8.11 -11.39 25.58
N ILE A 534 8.30 -10.41 24.71
CA ILE A 534 8.98 -9.15 25.02
C ILE A 534 8.04 -8.00 24.67
N ASN A 535 7.85 -7.09 25.57
CA ASN A 535 7.17 -5.83 25.32
C ASN A 535 7.94 -4.66 25.95
N LYS A 536 7.38 -3.47 25.93
CA LYS A 536 8.04 -2.24 26.40
C LYS A 536 8.51 -2.32 27.86
N SER A 537 7.75 -3.01 28.70
CA SER A 537 7.99 -3.06 30.16
C SER A 537 8.47 -4.41 30.66
N ARG A 538 8.31 -5.46 29.88
CA ARG A 538 8.50 -6.82 30.41
C ARG A 538 9.09 -7.77 29.37
N PHE A 539 10.02 -8.62 29.86
CA PHE A 539 10.43 -9.84 29.20
C PHE A 539 9.81 -11.00 29.99
N LEU A 540 9.13 -11.91 29.31
CA LEU A 540 8.40 -13.00 29.92
C LEU A 540 8.65 -14.31 29.18
N SER A 541 8.96 -15.38 29.92
CA SER A 541 8.81 -16.74 29.48
C SER A 541 7.91 -17.49 30.45
N LYS A 542 6.80 -17.99 29.95
CA LYS A 542 5.86 -18.79 30.78
C LYS A 542 6.26 -20.24 30.84
N HIS A 543 7.02 -20.72 29.88
CA HIS A 543 7.47 -22.10 29.79
C HIS A 543 8.68 -22.17 28.85
N ILE A 544 9.79 -22.65 29.39
CA ILE A 544 10.96 -23.08 28.64
C ILE A 544 11.26 -24.49 29.11
N ASP A 545 11.51 -25.40 28.20
CA ASP A 545 11.95 -26.76 28.47
C ASP A 545 13.29 -27.04 27.79
N ALA A 546 14.09 -27.85 28.40
CA ALA A 546 15.39 -28.23 27.88
C ALA A 546 15.86 -29.58 28.49
N LYS A 547 16.77 -30.23 27.80
CA LYS A 547 17.51 -31.39 28.30
C LYS A 547 18.87 -30.92 28.81
N CYS A 548 19.28 -31.41 29.95
CA CYS A 548 20.56 -31.10 30.57
C CYS A 548 21.08 -32.31 31.39
N CYS A 549 22.34 -32.67 31.25
CA CYS A 549 22.96 -33.74 32.02
C CYS A 549 22.07 -35.00 32.10
N GLY A 550 21.60 -35.51 30.96
CA GLY A 550 20.74 -36.69 30.90
C GLY A 550 19.32 -36.54 31.42
N GLY A 551 18.96 -35.39 32.04
CA GLY A 551 17.65 -35.08 32.60
C GLY A 551 16.91 -33.98 31.87
N HIS A 552 15.87 -33.49 32.46
CA HIS A 552 14.98 -32.46 31.93
C HIS A 552 14.89 -31.25 32.87
N VAL A 553 14.86 -30.07 32.28
CA VAL A 553 14.77 -28.79 32.97
C VAL A 553 13.61 -27.98 32.37
N GLU A 554 12.73 -27.52 33.24
CA GLU A 554 11.64 -26.63 32.85
C GLU A 554 11.75 -25.33 33.65
N GLY A 555 11.43 -24.19 33.00
CA GLY A 555 11.54 -22.92 33.70
C GLY A 555 10.56 -21.88 33.25
N THR A 556 10.38 -20.89 34.14
CA THR A 556 9.68 -19.63 33.86
C THR A 556 10.60 -18.47 34.19
N LEU A 557 10.49 -17.37 33.49
CA LEU A 557 11.23 -16.15 33.73
C LEU A 557 10.37 -14.93 33.42
N SER A 558 10.37 -13.99 34.34
CA SER A 558 9.72 -12.68 34.16
C SER A 558 10.71 -11.61 34.58
N VAL A 559 10.99 -10.66 33.71
CA VAL A 559 11.87 -9.54 33.96
C VAL A 559 11.09 -8.25 33.72
N ASN A 560 11.05 -7.38 34.74
CA ASN A 560 10.56 -6.01 34.58
C ASN A 560 11.73 -5.14 34.11
N ILE A 561 11.62 -4.61 32.89
CA ILE A 561 12.65 -3.80 32.25
C ILE A 561 12.40 -2.29 32.37
N ASP A 562 11.26 -1.87 32.95
CA ASP A 562 10.96 -0.47 33.20
C ASP A 562 11.70 0.08 34.45
N THR A 563 12.29 -0.78 35.24
CA THR A 563 13.04 -0.41 36.45
C THR A 563 14.54 -0.46 36.20
N ASP A 564 15.27 0.52 36.70
CA ASP A 564 16.74 0.52 36.72
C ASP A 564 17.24 0.57 38.18
N PRO A 565 17.85 -0.48 38.68
CA PRO A 565 18.14 -1.78 38.04
C PRO A 565 16.88 -2.64 37.80
N TYR A 566 16.91 -3.47 36.75
CA TYR A 566 15.80 -4.37 36.41
C TYR A 566 15.50 -5.38 37.51
N GLN A 567 14.22 -5.78 37.63
CA GLN A 567 13.73 -6.79 38.55
C GLN A 567 13.39 -8.06 37.81
N TYR A 568 13.70 -9.20 38.36
CA TYR A 568 13.39 -10.48 37.78
C TYR A 568 12.88 -11.49 38.79
N GLU A 569 12.05 -12.41 38.35
CA GLU A 569 11.52 -13.54 39.11
C GLU A 569 11.30 -14.74 38.19
N GLY A 570 11.31 -15.91 38.72
CA GLY A 570 11.05 -17.12 37.97
C GLY A 570 11.03 -18.37 38.82
N GLU A 571 10.83 -19.45 38.14
CA GLU A 571 10.84 -20.80 38.71
C GLU A 571 11.59 -21.73 37.80
N LEU A 572 12.37 -22.64 38.40
CA LEU A 572 13.12 -23.68 37.71
C LEU A 572 12.75 -25.03 38.33
N ASN A 573 12.29 -25.97 37.50
CA ASN A 573 12.06 -27.35 37.86
C ASN A 573 13.05 -28.23 37.09
N PHE A 574 13.65 -29.19 37.76
CA PHE A 574 14.54 -30.13 37.10
C PHE A 574 14.24 -31.56 37.58
N SER A 575 14.33 -32.48 36.64
CA SER A 575 13.99 -33.88 36.90
C SER A 575 14.99 -34.82 36.18
N ARG A 576 15.33 -35.90 36.89
CA ARG A 576 16.21 -36.95 36.40
C ARG A 576 17.58 -36.45 35.92
N ILE A 577 18.10 -35.35 36.46
CA ILE A 577 19.45 -34.85 36.15
C ILE A 577 20.46 -35.89 36.69
N ILE A 578 21.34 -36.36 35.85
CA ILE A 578 22.41 -37.30 36.24
C ILE A 578 23.45 -36.53 37.02
N LEU A 579 23.54 -36.83 38.34
CA LEU A 579 24.38 -36.11 39.27
C LEU A 579 25.88 -36.21 38.92
N GLU A 580 26.33 -37.33 38.40
CA GLU A 580 27.70 -37.54 37.93
C GLU A 580 28.11 -36.55 36.87
N GLU A 581 27.28 -36.42 35.85
CA GLU A 581 27.53 -35.47 34.74
C GLU A 581 27.55 -34.01 35.24
N LEU A 582 26.60 -33.63 36.10
CA LEU A 582 26.53 -32.32 36.68
C LEU A 582 27.75 -32.03 37.56
N ALA A 583 28.13 -32.97 38.46
CA ALA A 583 29.25 -32.82 39.40
C ALA A 583 30.61 -32.72 38.67
N GLN A 584 30.85 -33.52 37.64
CA GLN A 584 32.05 -33.41 36.79
C GLN A 584 32.19 -32.02 36.15
N LYS A 585 31.09 -31.43 35.69
CA LYS A 585 31.10 -30.11 35.04
C LYS A 585 31.22 -28.96 36.02
N VAL A 586 30.47 -29.00 37.11
CA VAL A 586 30.41 -27.89 38.08
C VAL A 586 31.53 -27.94 39.12
N ALA A 587 31.74 -29.11 39.75
CA ALA A 587 32.73 -29.27 40.83
C ALA A 587 34.10 -29.66 40.31
N LYS A 588 34.26 -30.02 39.03
CA LYS A 588 35.52 -30.51 38.42
C LYS A 588 36.17 -31.60 39.24
N THR A 589 35.37 -32.48 39.82
CA THR A 589 35.83 -33.58 40.65
C THR A 589 35.82 -34.91 39.87
N GLU A 590 36.82 -35.72 40.12
CA GLU A 590 36.88 -37.12 39.60
C GLU A 590 36.17 -38.11 40.51
N LYS A 591 35.63 -37.62 41.65
CA LYS A 591 34.90 -38.45 42.60
C LYS A 591 33.56 -38.88 42.04
N GLN A 592 33.20 -40.12 42.33
CA GLN A 592 31.97 -40.76 41.80
C GLN A 592 30.77 -40.35 42.69
N TRP A 593 30.17 -39.21 42.37
CA TRP A 593 28.84 -38.87 42.90
C TRP A 593 27.83 -39.34 41.91
N SER A 594 26.95 -40.26 42.24
CA SER A 594 25.92 -40.72 41.34
C SER A 594 24.54 -40.52 41.88
N GLY A 595 23.55 -40.56 41.00
CA GLY A 595 22.16 -40.48 41.36
C GLY A 595 21.36 -39.62 40.37
N LEU A 596 20.07 -39.64 40.58
CA LEU A 596 19.12 -38.82 39.83
C LEU A 596 18.66 -37.66 40.67
N LEU A 597 18.98 -36.44 40.21
CA LEU A 597 18.61 -35.20 40.90
C LEU A 597 17.27 -34.67 40.38
N TYR A 598 16.41 -34.35 41.31
CA TYR A 598 15.11 -33.69 41.11
C TYR A 598 15.04 -32.45 41.98
N GLY A 599 14.33 -31.40 41.52
CA GLY A 599 14.14 -30.24 42.40
C GLY A 599 13.34 -29.13 41.77
N ARG A 600 13.09 -28.13 42.59
CA ARG A 600 12.38 -26.90 42.24
C ARG A 600 13.02 -25.73 42.96
N ILE A 601 13.21 -24.64 42.22
CA ILE A 601 13.75 -23.39 42.74
C ILE A 601 12.87 -22.26 42.27
N LYS A 602 12.33 -21.47 43.19
CA LYS A 602 11.73 -20.17 42.91
C LYS A 602 12.77 -19.10 43.24
N TYR A 603 12.93 -18.17 42.38
CA TYR A 603 13.92 -17.11 42.52
C TYR A 603 13.39 -15.74 42.16
N ARG A 604 13.97 -14.70 42.74
CA ARG A 604 13.75 -13.30 42.39
C ARG A 604 15.02 -12.49 42.69
N GLY A 605 15.19 -11.39 41.95
CA GLY A 605 16.35 -10.54 42.19
C GLY A 605 16.18 -9.16 41.57
N ILE A 606 17.14 -8.27 41.88
CA ILE A 606 17.22 -6.91 41.41
C ILE A 606 18.63 -6.67 40.89
N GLY A 607 18.77 -6.34 39.60
CA GLY A 607 20.06 -6.14 38.95
C GLY A 607 20.95 -7.37 38.94
N THR A 608 22.26 -7.19 39.05
CA THR A 608 23.27 -8.25 39.01
C THR A 608 23.99 -8.48 40.34
N ASP A 609 23.68 -7.72 41.37
CA ASP A 609 24.30 -7.88 42.70
C ASP A 609 23.75 -9.14 43.36
N PRO A 610 24.61 -10.13 43.71
CA PRO A 610 24.18 -11.34 44.38
C PRO A 610 23.50 -11.09 45.75
N LYS A 611 23.74 -9.97 46.38
CA LYS A 611 23.07 -9.60 47.66
C LYS A 611 21.58 -9.29 47.45
N ASN A 612 21.22 -8.87 46.26
CA ASN A 612 19.84 -8.57 45.88
C ASN A 612 19.10 -9.79 45.27
N PHE A 613 19.74 -10.96 45.29
CA PHE A 613 19.15 -12.22 44.84
C PHE A 613 18.56 -12.97 46.01
N SER A 614 17.36 -13.48 45.86
CA SER A 614 16.71 -14.38 46.81
C SER A 614 16.11 -15.57 46.08
N ALA A 615 16.20 -16.74 46.73
CA ALA A 615 15.61 -17.95 46.18
C ALA A 615 15.09 -18.84 47.30
N GLU A 616 14.10 -19.64 46.99
CA GLU A 616 13.57 -20.70 47.82
C GLU A 616 13.56 -21.98 46.96
N GLY A 617 14.13 -23.05 47.52
CA GLY A 617 14.26 -24.28 46.73
C GLY A 617 14.25 -25.53 47.59
N GLN A 618 13.99 -26.62 46.86
CA GLN A 618 14.15 -27.98 47.39
C GLN A 618 14.73 -28.87 46.29
N PHE A 619 15.53 -29.83 46.69
CA PHE A 619 15.98 -30.86 45.78
C PHE A 619 16.01 -32.23 46.47
N ASN A 620 15.92 -33.29 45.64
CA ASN A 620 16.04 -34.66 46.05
C ASN A 620 17.01 -35.36 45.11
N VAL A 621 17.86 -36.23 45.66
CA VAL A 621 18.69 -37.17 44.92
C VAL A 621 18.21 -38.57 45.25
N ASN A 622 17.86 -39.32 44.23
CA ASN A 622 17.44 -40.72 44.35
C ASN A 622 18.43 -41.64 43.61
N GLU A 623 18.43 -42.92 43.97
CA GLU A 623 19.28 -43.94 43.36
C GLU A 623 20.75 -43.53 43.34
N GLY A 624 21.20 -42.91 44.43
CA GLY A 624 22.51 -42.27 44.46
C GLY A 624 23.60 -43.13 45.05
N PHE A 625 24.87 -42.74 44.73
CA PHE A 625 26.05 -43.09 45.52
C PHE A 625 26.68 -41.77 45.99
N LEU A 626 26.41 -41.42 47.23
CA LEU A 626 26.73 -40.07 47.78
C LEU A 626 27.83 -40.13 48.82
N SER A 627 28.41 -41.30 49.11
CA SER A 627 29.42 -41.48 50.17
C SER A 627 30.66 -40.61 49.94
N ASP A 628 31.03 -40.34 48.71
CA ASP A 628 32.22 -39.57 48.33
C ASP A 628 31.95 -38.05 48.28
N VAL A 629 30.70 -37.59 48.55
CA VAL A 629 30.41 -36.15 48.70
C VAL A 629 31.22 -35.63 49.86
N PRO A 630 32.04 -34.55 49.70
CA PRO A 630 33.02 -34.12 50.68
C PRO A 630 32.45 -33.92 52.08
N ILE A 631 31.28 -33.33 52.23
CA ILE A 631 30.63 -33.13 53.52
C ILE A 631 30.25 -34.47 54.15
N ILE A 632 29.66 -35.37 53.42
CA ILE A 632 29.25 -36.71 53.89
C ILE A 632 30.46 -37.51 54.31
N PHE A 633 31.48 -37.57 53.45
CA PHE A 633 32.75 -38.28 53.69
C PHE A 633 33.43 -37.71 54.95
N THR A 634 33.46 -36.39 55.15
CA THR A 634 34.09 -35.76 56.28
C THR A 634 33.35 -36.07 57.60
N VAL A 635 32.01 -36.08 57.61
CA VAL A 635 31.20 -36.48 58.75
C VAL A 635 31.47 -37.94 59.12
N PHE A 636 31.56 -38.86 58.11
CA PHE A 636 31.86 -40.27 58.34
C PHE A 636 33.22 -40.49 59.02
N ASN A 637 34.23 -39.85 58.45
CA ASN A 637 35.59 -39.95 59.02
C ASN A 637 35.66 -39.41 60.48
N PHE A 638 34.98 -38.28 60.74
CA PHE A 638 34.91 -37.69 62.04
C PHE A 638 34.23 -38.61 63.05
N LEU A 639 33.17 -39.31 62.66
CA LEU A 639 32.42 -40.21 63.55
C LEU A 639 33.08 -41.56 63.69
N ASN A 640 34.26 -41.83 63.06
CA ASN A 640 34.93 -43.10 63.00
C ASN A 640 34.01 -44.27 62.58
N LEU A 641 33.04 -43.95 61.80
CA LEU A 641 32.13 -44.94 61.24
C LEU A 641 32.81 -45.65 60.03
N SER A 642 33.06 -46.93 60.21
CA SER A 642 33.51 -47.78 59.11
C SER A 642 32.35 -47.91 58.11
N LEU A 643 32.47 -47.33 56.90
CA LEU A 643 31.52 -47.62 55.85
C LEU A 643 31.48 -49.12 55.58
N PRO A 644 30.35 -49.83 55.76
CA PRO A 644 30.21 -51.16 55.29
C PRO A 644 30.50 -51.18 53.80
N LYS A 645 31.31 -52.13 53.30
CA LYS A 645 31.74 -52.22 51.90
C LYS A 645 30.60 -52.25 50.86
N LYS A 646 29.34 -52.26 51.28
CA LYS A 646 28.13 -52.33 50.49
C LYS A 646 27.08 -51.23 50.80
N GLU A 647 27.27 -50.42 51.83
CA GLU A 647 26.29 -49.34 52.12
C GLU A 647 26.72 -48.04 51.48
N SER A 648 25.86 -47.55 50.58
CA SER A 648 25.95 -46.22 49.99
C SER A 648 24.81 -45.37 50.48
N PHE A 649 25.04 -44.09 50.67
CA PHE A 649 23.92 -43.15 50.83
C PHE A 649 23.22 -43.08 49.50
N HIS A 650 22.00 -43.56 49.44
CA HIS A 650 21.23 -43.75 48.19
C HIS A 650 20.24 -42.61 47.94
N SER A 651 19.92 -41.79 48.93
CA SER A 651 19.09 -40.62 48.70
C SER A 651 19.51 -39.44 49.58
N ALA A 652 19.27 -38.24 49.05
CA ALA A 652 19.44 -37.00 49.77
C ALA A 652 18.28 -36.03 49.42
N GLN A 653 17.93 -35.22 50.39
CA GLN A 653 16.97 -34.11 50.17
C GLN A 653 17.43 -32.88 50.91
N ALA A 654 17.15 -31.68 50.34
CA ALA A 654 17.36 -30.44 51.05
C ALA A 654 16.31 -29.40 50.69
N LYS A 655 15.97 -28.59 51.68
CA LYS A 655 15.21 -27.36 51.54
C LYS A 655 16.11 -26.19 51.94
N PHE A 656 16.11 -25.17 51.11
CA PHE A 656 17.00 -24.03 51.36
C PHE A 656 16.35 -22.72 50.95
N ILE A 657 16.83 -21.64 51.53
CA ILE A 657 16.50 -20.25 51.17
C ILE A 657 17.82 -19.54 50.92
N VAL A 658 17.87 -18.80 49.78
CA VAL A 658 18.98 -17.89 49.48
C VAL A 658 18.54 -16.47 49.81
N LYS A 659 19.29 -15.80 50.66
CA LYS A 659 19.03 -14.42 51.06
C LYS A 659 20.34 -13.71 51.42
N ASP A 660 20.45 -12.42 51.02
CA ASP A 660 21.62 -11.57 51.35
C ASP A 660 22.97 -12.20 51.00
N GLY A 661 23.01 -13.01 49.98
CA GLY A 661 24.22 -13.72 49.50
C GLY A 661 24.58 -14.96 50.33
N VAL A 662 23.67 -15.48 51.13
CA VAL A 662 23.84 -16.69 51.94
C VAL A 662 22.76 -17.70 51.59
N VAL A 663 23.16 -18.97 51.41
CA VAL A 663 22.25 -20.11 51.27
C VAL A 663 22.01 -20.68 52.68
N HIS A 664 20.81 -20.50 53.17
CA HIS A 664 20.36 -21.08 54.45
C HIS A 664 19.71 -22.44 54.17
N ILE A 665 20.30 -23.51 54.69
CA ILE A 665 19.75 -24.86 54.61
C ILE A 665 18.84 -25.06 55.84
N ASP A 666 17.53 -25.02 55.63
CA ASP A 666 16.55 -25.21 56.71
C ASP A 666 16.44 -26.69 57.11
N GLU A 667 16.53 -27.56 56.13
CA GLU A 667 16.44 -29.01 56.30
C GLU A 667 17.27 -29.70 55.21
N GLY A 668 18.30 -30.42 55.62
CA GLY A 668 19.12 -31.30 54.78
C GLY A 668 19.11 -32.70 55.35
N LYS A 669 18.79 -33.71 54.54
CA LYS A 669 18.75 -35.11 54.96
C LYS A 669 19.47 -35.96 53.96
N VAL A 670 20.23 -36.91 54.43
CA VAL A 670 20.90 -37.93 53.60
C VAL A 670 20.67 -39.31 54.25
N TYR A 671 20.24 -40.24 53.45
CA TYR A 671 19.81 -41.55 53.89
C TYR A 671 20.70 -42.67 53.30
N SER A 672 21.04 -43.61 54.17
CA SER A 672 21.48 -44.94 53.82
C SER A 672 20.56 -45.97 54.49
N ASP A 673 20.79 -47.24 54.19
CA ASP A 673 20.02 -48.33 54.85
C ASP A 673 20.15 -48.31 56.36
N SER A 674 21.33 -47.89 56.88
CA SER A 674 21.63 -47.94 58.32
C SER A 674 21.68 -46.57 58.97
N ILE A 675 22.00 -45.51 58.26
CA ILE A 675 22.32 -44.19 58.80
C ILE A 675 21.54 -43.08 58.14
N GLU A 676 21.09 -42.16 58.95
CA GLU A 676 20.47 -40.88 58.51
C GLU A 676 21.32 -39.71 59.02
N LEU A 677 21.68 -38.80 58.13
CA LEU A 677 22.32 -37.52 58.44
C LEU A 677 21.30 -36.40 58.29
N ASN A 678 21.09 -35.61 59.35
CA ASN A 678 20.25 -34.45 59.36
C ASN A 678 21.11 -33.20 59.54
N GLY A 679 21.07 -32.25 58.60
CA GLY A 679 21.90 -31.06 58.60
C GLY A 679 21.10 -29.76 58.53
N ARG A 680 21.59 -28.69 59.16
CA ARG A 680 21.12 -27.31 59.01
C ARG A 680 22.31 -26.37 59.07
N GLY A 681 22.21 -25.26 58.37
CA GLY A 681 23.29 -24.29 58.40
C GLY A 681 23.34 -23.38 57.21
N ASP A 682 24.44 -22.72 57.06
CA ASP A 682 24.63 -21.66 56.09
C ASP A 682 25.80 -21.95 55.15
N ILE A 683 25.67 -21.55 53.90
CA ILE A 683 26.74 -21.55 52.92
C ILE A 683 26.81 -20.14 52.34
N ASP A 684 27.92 -19.45 52.49
CA ASP A 684 28.08 -18.16 51.82
C ASP A 684 28.40 -18.30 50.32
N LEU A 685 28.31 -17.22 49.58
CA LEU A 685 28.60 -17.22 48.12
C LEU A 685 30.06 -17.51 47.77
N SER A 686 30.97 -17.45 48.74
CA SER A 686 32.38 -17.87 48.61
C SER A 686 32.55 -19.36 48.80
N GLY A 687 31.49 -20.07 49.18
CA GLY A 687 31.45 -21.50 49.43
C GLY A 687 31.89 -21.92 50.83
N ASN A 688 32.01 -20.98 51.79
CA ASN A 688 32.33 -21.30 53.19
C ASN A 688 31.10 -21.89 53.87
N LEU A 689 31.33 -22.94 54.64
CA LEU A 689 30.32 -23.75 55.30
C LEU A 689 30.20 -23.40 56.79
N HIS A 690 28.99 -23.31 57.29
CA HIS A 690 28.62 -23.28 58.71
C HIS A 690 27.41 -24.20 58.90
N ILE A 691 27.65 -25.52 58.82
CA ILE A 691 26.59 -26.53 58.82
C ILE A 691 26.69 -27.39 60.07
N ASN A 692 25.61 -27.57 60.80
CA ASN A 692 25.46 -28.48 61.92
C ASN A 692 24.79 -29.76 61.43
N ILE A 693 25.45 -30.91 61.63
CA ILE A 693 24.96 -32.22 61.22
C ILE A 693 24.76 -33.09 62.43
N VAL A 694 23.63 -33.77 62.51
CA VAL A 694 23.27 -34.78 63.42
C VAL A 694 23.17 -36.13 62.73
N ALA A 695 23.95 -37.09 63.16
CA ALA A 695 23.89 -38.45 62.64
C ALA A 695 23.01 -39.33 63.56
N GLY A 696 22.10 -40.08 62.95
CA GLY A 696 21.21 -41.04 63.60
C GLY A 696 21.15 -42.34 62.83
N PHE A 697 20.55 -43.34 63.42
CA PHE A 697 20.27 -44.61 62.70
C PHE A 697 18.99 -44.54 61.93
N SER A 698 18.97 -45.13 60.70
CA SER A 698 17.78 -45.19 59.88
C SER A 698 16.73 -46.13 60.48
N ARG A 699 15.46 -45.93 60.16
CA ARG A 699 14.36 -46.81 60.59
C ARG A 699 14.55 -48.24 60.07
N ASP A 700 15.07 -48.42 58.87
CA ASP A 700 15.27 -49.73 58.26
C ASP A 700 16.35 -50.53 58.91
N PHE A 701 17.34 -49.91 59.57
CA PHE A 701 18.33 -50.60 60.40
C PHE A 701 17.65 -51.36 61.53
N PHE A 702 16.68 -50.78 62.18
CA PHE A 702 15.98 -51.44 63.32
C PHE A 702 15.02 -52.53 62.83
N SER A 703 14.52 -52.48 61.61
CA SER A 703 13.64 -53.51 61.00
C SER A 703 14.41 -54.80 60.67
N GLN A 704 15.70 -54.70 60.38
CA GLN A 704 16.57 -55.82 59.97
C GLN A 704 17.19 -56.56 61.20
N ILE A 705 17.10 -55.99 62.39
CA ILE A 705 17.63 -56.65 63.60
C ILE A 705 16.53 -57.52 64.19
N PRO A 706 16.68 -58.86 64.26
CA PRO A 706 15.71 -59.69 64.95
C PRO A 706 15.73 -59.42 66.43
N ILE A 707 14.85 -58.57 66.92
CA ILE A 707 14.82 -58.07 68.29
C ILE A 707 13.89 -58.92 69.09
N VAL A 708 14.48 -59.60 70.03
CA VAL A 708 13.75 -60.17 71.17
C VAL A 708 13.61 -59.08 72.26
N GLY A 709 12.39 -58.56 72.45
CA GLY A 709 11.81 -57.53 73.31
C GLY A 709 12.69 -56.72 74.26
N LYS A 710 13.55 -57.33 75.13
CA LYS A 710 14.36 -56.60 76.10
C LYS A 710 15.66 -55.98 75.52
N LEU A 711 16.09 -56.35 74.30
CA LEU A 711 17.24 -55.73 73.64
C LEU A 711 16.89 -54.42 72.97
N TYR A 712 15.64 -54.25 72.58
CA TYR A 712 15.17 -53.00 71.94
C TYR A 712 15.39 -51.77 72.87
N ASP A 713 14.96 -51.87 74.13
CA ASP A 713 15.12 -50.75 75.08
C ASP A 713 16.57 -50.43 75.43
N LEU A 714 17.44 -51.42 75.39
CA LEU A 714 18.86 -51.27 75.67
C LEU A 714 19.64 -50.66 74.51
N VAL A 715 19.32 -51.09 73.31
CA VAL A 715 19.94 -50.56 72.06
C VAL A 715 19.40 -49.16 71.77
N VAL A 716 18.08 -48.95 71.77
CA VAL A 716 17.46 -47.66 71.49
C VAL A 716 17.79 -46.65 72.65
N GLY A 717 17.76 -47.08 73.94
CA GLY A 717 18.12 -46.23 75.09
C GLY A 717 19.60 -45.85 75.10
N GLY A 718 20.49 -46.77 74.68
CA GLY A 718 21.92 -46.55 74.58
C GLY A 718 22.31 -45.66 73.39
N VAL A 719 21.67 -45.87 72.26
CA VAL A 719 21.93 -45.11 71.04
C VAL A 719 21.37 -43.67 71.14
N ARG A 720 20.27 -43.45 71.87
CA ARG A 720 19.80 -42.09 72.14
C ARG A 720 20.81 -41.24 72.93
N LYS A 721 21.73 -41.84 73.65
CA LYS A 721 22.81 -41.14 74.35
C LYS A 721 24.02 -40.81 73.47
N GLN A 722 24.13 -41.33 72.28
CA GLN A 722 25.26 -41.11 71.35
C GLN A 722 24.90 -40.33 70.10
N LEU A 723 23.88 -39.45 70.11
CA LEU A 723 23.67 -38.47 69.08
C LEU A 723 24.85 -37.50 69.05
N THR A 724 25.72 -37.63 68.06
CA THR A 724 26.88 -36.75 67.90
C THR A 724 26.51 -35.62 66.91
N MET A 725 26.60 -34.43 67.42
CA MET A 725 26.47 -33.22 66.57
C MET A 725 27.85 -32.82 66.09
N VAL A 726 27.96 -32.59 64.78
CA VAL A 726 29.22 -32.17 64.15
C VAL A 726 28.99 -30.84 63.51
N GLU A 727 29.80 -29.87 63.83
CA GLU A 727 29.85 -28.60 63.06
C GLU A 727 30.84 -28.72 61.92
N ILE A 728 30.37 -28.35 60.74
CA ILE A 728 31.13 -28.40 59.45
C ILE A 728 31.46 -26.95 59.13
N GLY A 729 32.73 -26.65 59.07
CA GLY A 729 33.30 -25.41 58.56
C GLY A 729 34.11 -25.65 57.29
N GLY A 730 34.98 -24.73 56.95
CA GLY A 730 35.79 -24.81 55.71
C GLY A 730 34.98 -24.52 54.46
N THR A 731 35.29 -25.17 53.34
CA THR A 731 34.57 -25.00 52.08
C THR A 731 33.91 -26.30 51.61
N PHE A 732 32.95 -26.22 50.67
CA PHE A 732 32.26 -27.41 50.15
C PHE A 732 33.20 -28.51 49.64
N LEU A 733 34.30 -28.13 48.99
CA LEU A 733 35.30 -29.09 48.46
C LEU A 733 36.33 -29.51 49.48
N LYS A 734 36.54 -28.73 50.57
CA LYS A 734 37.46 -29.00 51.65
C LYS A 734 36.77 -28.69 52.99
N PRO A 735 35.77 -29.51 53.39
CA PRO A 735 35.10 -29.31 54.67
C PRO A 735 35.98 -29.69 55.82
N GLU A 736 35.83 -28.94 56.93
CA GLU A 736 36.54 -29.13 58.21
C GLU A 736 35.52 -29.43 59.30
N THR A 737 35.80 -30.41 60.18
CA THR A 737 34.93 -30.77 61.30
C THR A 737 35.41 -30.24 62.60
N HIS A 738 34.48 -29.68 63.36
CA HIS A 738 34.71 -29.26 64.72
C HIS A 738 33.74 -30.00 65.67
N PRO A 739 34.24 -30.66 66.76
CA PRO A 739 33.39 -31.30 67.75
C PRO A 739 32.62 -30.23 68.59
N VAL A 740 31.32 -30.34 68.60
CA VAL A 740 30.49 -29.47 69.40
C VAL A 740 30.09 -30.23 70.66
N PRO A 741 30.43 -29.74 71.87
CA PRO A 741 29.91 -30.35 73.08
C PRO A 741 28.39 -30.27 73.15
N PHE A 742 27.73 -31.41 73.30
CA PHE A 742 26.28 -31.52 73.28
C PHE A 742 25.65 -30.68 74.42
N LYS A 743 25.10 -29.52 74.12
CA LYS A 743 24.18 -28.82 75.01
C LYS A 743 22.76 -29.32 74.65
N PRO A 744 21.98 -29.84 75.62
CA PRO A 744 20.67 -30.38 75.36
C PRO A 744 19.76 -29.24 74.90
N PHE A 745 19.52 -29.18 73.55
CA PHE A 745 18.51 -28.33 72.97
C PHE A 745 17.12 -28.96 73.19
N THR A 746 16.53 -28.68 74.31
CA THR A 746 15.31 -29.30 74.79
C THR A 746 14.04 -28.98 74.03
N LYS A 747 14.06 -28.06 73.07
CA LYS A 747 12.90 -27.77 72.27
C LYS A 747 13.06 -28.07 70.74
N SER A 748 14.24 -27.84 70.19
CA SER A 748 14.45 -28.03 68.72
C SER A 748 14.62 -29.50 68.32
N ILE A 749 15.22 -30.33 69.26
CA ILE A 749 15.38 -31.78 68.95
C ILE A 749 14.03 -32.51 69.02
N LYS A 750 13.16 -32.10 69.96
CA LYS A 750 11.82 -32.70 70.02
C LYS A 750 11.00 -32.47 68.76
N ASN A 751 11.10 -31.29 68.16
CA ASN A 751 10.47 -30.97 66.91
C ASN A 751 11.12 -31.68 65.71
N MET A 752 12.41 -32.01 65.75
CA MET A 752 13.07 -32.79 64.68
C MET A 752 12.62 -34.25 64.64
N PHE A 753 12.29 -34.83 65.82
CA PHE A 753 11.74 -36.18 65.87
C PHE A 753 10.21 -36.25 65.74
N ASP A 754 9.48 -35.16 65.94
CA ASP A 754 8.03 -35.06 65.73
C ASP A 754 7.64 -34.81 64.29
N LEU A 755 8.62 -34.51 63.40
CA LEU A 755 8.45 -34.34 61.93
C LEU A 755 8.62 -35.64 61.16
N LEU A 756 8.67 -36.78 61.81
CA LEU A 756 8.56 -38.08 61.14
C LEU A 756 7.15 -38.21 60.57
N PRO A 757 6.95 -38.56 59.32
CA PRO A 757 5.62 -38.75 58.78
C PRO A 757 4.88 -39.77 59.61
N LYS A 758 3.76 -39.38 60.19
CA LYS A 758 2.78 -40.34 60.71
C LYS A 758 2.22 -41.05 59.52
N ASP A 759 2.28 -42.39 59.52
CA ASP A 759 1.68 -43.22 58.49
C ASP A 759 0.21 -42.83 58.33
N GLU A 760 -0.12 -42.20 57.23
CA GLU A 760 -1.46 -42.17 56.66
C GLU A 760 -1.70 -43.49 55.87
N HIS A 761 -1.73 -44.59 56.64
CA HIS A 761 -2.38 -45.81 56.21
C HIS A 761 -3.46 -46.14 57.21
N GLU A 762 -4.65 -45.74 56.91
CA GLU A 762 -5.99 -46.19 57.30
C GLU A 762 -6.95 -45.09 56.92
N THR A 763 -7.84 -45.23 56.02
CA THR A 763 -8.87 -46.21 55.81
C THR A 763 -9.57 -45.87 54.48
N THR A 764 -9.53 -46.79 53.55
CA THR A 764 -10.52 -46.86 52.51
C THR A 764 -11.76 -47.50 53.15
N THR A 765 -12.82 -46.77 53.29
CA THR A 765 -14.17 -47.32 53.43
C THR A 765 -15.16 -46.50 52.56
N THR A 766 -15.48 -47.14 51.47
CA THR A 766 -16.81 -47.25 50.85
C THR A 766 -17.96 -46.40 51.35
N ASN A 767 -18.59 -45.83 50.38
CA ASN A 767 -20.00 -45.48 50.16
C ASN A 767 -20.18 -44.00 49.84
N THR A 768 -20.94 -43.58 48.91
CA THR A 768 -22.11 -44.16 48.20
C THR A 768 -22.32 -43.32 46.91
N LEU A 769 -22.74 -43.97 45.92
CA LEU A 769 -23.42 -43.38 44.73
C LEU A 769 -24.58 -42.48 45.14
N GLU A 770 -24.62 -41.27 44.68
CA GLU A 770 -25.90 -40.61 44.37
C GLU A 770 -25.82 -40.01 42.97
N LYS A 771 -26.75 -40.53 42.20
CA LYS A 771 -27.16 -40.05 40.90
C LYS A 771 -27.87 -38.70 41.06
N GLU A 772 -27.56 -37.73 40.25
CA GLU A 772 -28.53 -36.76 39.81
C GLU A 772 -28.45 -36.58 38.30
N GLU A 773 -29.61 -36.74 37.72
CA GLU A 773 -29.95 -36.63 36.30
C GLU A 773 -30.00 -35.16 35.84
N PRO A 774 -30.05 -34.92 34.51
CA PRO A 774 -29.90 -33.60 33.94
C PRO A 774 -31.24 -32.86 33.84
N GLY A 775 -31.18 -31.56 34.12
CA GLY A 775 -32.27 -30.61 33.93
C GLY A 775 -31.92 -29.59 32.85
N GLU A 776 -32.70 -29.65 31.79
CA GLU A 776 -32.86 -28.64 30.77
C GLU A 776 -33.08 -27.22 31.33
N LYS A 777 -32.37 -26.26 30.77
CA LYS A 777 -32.98 -25.13 30.04
C LYS A 777 -31.91 -24.27 29.39
#